data_f3fcacd9ee550605e2ff5bf574a43dab
#
_entry.id   f3fcacd9ee550605e2ff5bf574a43dab
#
_cell.length_a   1.000
_cell.length_b   1.000
_cell.length_c   1.000
_cell.angle_alpha   90.00
_cell.angle_beta   90.00
_cell.angle_gamma   90.00
#
_symmetry.space_group_name_H-M   'P 1'
#
loop_
_entity.id
_entity.type
_entity.pdbx_description
1 polymer ?
#
loop_
_entity_poly.entity_id
_entity_poly.type
_entity_poly.pdbx_seq_one_letter_code
_entity_poly.pdbx_strand_id
1 'polypeptide(L)'
;MVSILRVAVVAACVAAMFGFRVHAQTGRALTVDDVLRLETLGAVVPSPDGKYVAIEVGRPMSDAARVHTTTLDARPRTDIWIVRLSDGSRRQVTRGGLTGSGWFGPVWSPDGRRLALLSTDGCTCVRAWTWRLGDRAPRLVDARNVDYWVFASDRGQIAELRPLTWLDAQTLLVPLLPAGERSHVDLIAEAESATISGWQAELAGKVSTASVLRSAPGQVQPYMGEELIVTRDVERNVTRVIATIPRDPTTSGRRSIVVSPDHHTIAVLTSRLQAPTSGQRLTRTMSPYALGLIDVAGRDSVRWVGDVINPDSLSDAMPVLAWMPGGEAVVLRGSWHTDGEWKFGWWRIDASTADVVPSRGCPATVDGCTAQQEANAARALTIVTDTHLYRAEAGDGHLVDVLPSSLRQPTLHLQQLGSTDGSGDPCVVATVGDAAGRTAAYRVEVSAATPSVRPLGAVPSGYRLDGCVPLSGAVIVVRRDRAVATLAGGSLSPLLTINDWSDDIAEPQKVFVRYRAADGDSLGAVLLLPPERRGAPNAHYPLVVWVYAEATFEDTAQVRDDHAWSSPYNLALLTAQGYAVLYPSIPLWPAGGEGGDVASQLSGAVLPAIDRVGSLGMVDTSRVAVMGQSFGGWTTLALITRTQRFRSAIAMAVVSDLMSYSGTFRAWDRPWPYAHIVMAPEKMLEAGQQRLGGTLWQYPARYLNNSPVFHANRVETPTMLIQGDQDFEGIQQAEEFFNALQRLGKRAELVRYAGDAHAIESPANIRDMWERISAWLSTTLDVQHATHPDSSRAAPK
;
A
#
# COMPACT_ATOMS: atom_id res chain seq x y z
N MET A 1 45.28 30.44 -38.14
CA MET A 1 43.87 30.93 -37.90
C MET A 1 42.78 29.99 -38.42
N VAL A 2 43.03 29.07 -39.31
CA VAL A 2 42.00 28.17 -39.89
C VAL A 2 41.73 26.94 -39.02
N SER A 3 42.66 26.52 -38.16
CA SER A 3 42.49 25.35 -37.25
C SER A 3 41.70 25.63 -35.98
N ILE A 4 41.69 26.85 -35.48
CA ILE A 4 40.96 27.23 -34.29
C ILE A 4 39.45 27.39 -34.54
N LEU A 5 39.10 27.76 -35.78
CA LEU A 5 37.69 27.92 -36.17
C LEU A 5 36.97 26.58 -36.38
N ARG A 6 37.70 25.52 -36.74
CA ARG A 6 37.07 24.16 -36.89
C ARG A 6 36.78 23.47 -35.55
N VAL A 7 37.56 23.73 -34.54
CA VAL A 7 37.31 23.16 -33.19
C VAL A 7 36.13 23.87 -32.51
N ALA A 8 35.97 25.19 -32.71
CA ALA A 8 34.83 25.94 -32.16
C ALA A 8 33.50 25.56 -32.81
N VAL A 9 33.48 25.25 -34.14
CA VAL A 9 32.26 24.84 -34.84
C VAL A 9 31.85 23.40 -34.45
N VAL A 10 32.80 22.50 -34.24
CA VAL A 10 32.50 21.13 -33.79
C VAL A 10 32.00 21.12 -32.33
N ALA A 11 32.56 21.97 -31.47
CA ALA A 11 32.06 22.13 -30.08
C ALA A 11 30.66 22.74 -30.02
N ALA A 12 30.34 23.68 -30.92
CA ALA A 12 29.00 24.27 -31.02
C ALA A 12 27.97 23.29 -31.63
N CYS A 13 28.37 22.42 -32.56
CA CYS A 13 27.47 21.40 -33.11
C CYS A 13 27.22 20.24 -32.17
N VAL A 14 28.18 19.87 -31.33
CA VAL A 14 27.97 18.83 -30.26
C VAL A 14 27.10 19.38 -29.16
N ALA A 15 27.21 20.65 -28.80
CA ALA A 15 26.30 21.29 -27.83
C ALA A 15 24.87 21.47 -28.38
N ALA A 16 24.67 21.51 -29.70
CA ALA A 16 23.34 21.61 -30.31
C ALA A 16 22.66 20.24 -30.49
N MET A 17 23.36 19.11 -30.41
CA MET A 17 22.78 17.76 -30.50
C MET A 17 22.32 17.18 -29.16
N PHE A 18 22.70 17.78 -28.05
CA PHE A 18 22.16 17.49 -26.71
C PHE A 18 21.40 18.71 -26.20
N GLY A 19 20.46 19.18 -26.99
CA GLY A 19 19.49 20.17 -26.56
C GLY A 19 18.49 19.61 -25.57
N PHE A 20 18.92 19.15 -24.40
CA PHE A 20 18.07 19.12 -23.22
C PHE A 20 17.64 20.56 -22.94
N ARG A 21 16.45 20.94 -23.35
CA ARG A 21 15.77 22.09 -22.76
C ARG A 21 15.53 21.78 -21.32
N VAL A 22 16.51 22.07 -20.48
CA VAL A 22 16.30 22.19 -19.04
C VAL A 22 15.31 23.35 -18.86
N HIS A 23 14.06 23.00 -18.63
CA HIS A 23 13.12 23.98 -18.09
C HIS A 23 13.59 24.22 -16.66
N ALA A 24 14.27 25.31 -16.41
CA ALA A 24 14.51 25.77 -15.06
C ALA A 24 13.12 25.94 -14.39
N GLN A 25 12.76 25.02 -13.51
CA GLN A 25 11.57 25.15 -12.68
C GLN A 25 11.78 26.35 -11.76
N THR A 26 11.07 27.46 -12.05
CA THR A 26 11.16 28.70 -11.27
C THR A 26 10.24 28.65 -10.02
N GLY A 27 9.92 27.44 -9.53
CA GLY A 27 9.02 27.25 -8.41
C GLY A 27 9.67 27.59 -7.05
N ARG A 28 8.81 27.79 -6.03
CA ARG A 28 9.24 27.89 -4.65
C ARG A 28 9.56 26.53 -4.02
N ALA A 29 10.25 26.52 -2.90
CA ALA A 29 10.54 25.30 -2.15
C ALA A 29 9.28 24.69 -1.53
N LEU A 30 9.23 23.37 -1.47
CA LEU A 30 8.21 22.61 -0.73
C LEU A 30 8.39 22.83 0.78
N THR A 31 7.27 23.03 1.48
CA THR A 31 7.25 23.17 2.96
C THR A 31 6.42 22.05 3.60
N VAL A 32 6.59 21.84 4.91
CA VAL A 32 5.79 20.88 5.68
C VAL A 32 4.29 21.24 5.63
N ASP A 33 3.96 22.52 5.70
CA ASP A 33 2.58 22.99 5.59
C ASP A 33 1.97 22.70 4.22
N ASP A 34 2.78 22.71 3.16
CA ASP A 34 2.30 22.28 1.83
C ASP A 34 1.93 20.80 1.84
N VAL A 35 2.77 19.95 2.41
CA VAL A 35 2.47 18.51 2.53
C VAL A 35 1.21 18.27 3.36
N LEU A 36 1.06 18.99 4.48
CA LEU A 36 -0.09 18.84 5.39
C LEU A 36 -1.41 19.31 4.77
N ARG A 37 -1.40 20.24 3.82
CA ARG A 37 -2.62 20.76 3.17
C ARG A 37 -2.98 20.06 1.87
N LEU A 38 -2.20 19.06 1.41
CA LEU A 38 -2.52 18.29 0.22
C LEU A 38 -3.80 17.48 0.40
N GLU A 39 -4.68 17.58 -0.59
CA GLU A 39 -5.76 16.64 -0.83
C GLU A 39 -5.23 15.42 -1.58
N THR A 40 -5.89 14.28 -1.46
CA THR A 40 -5.52 13.05 -2.15
C THR A 40 -6.66 12.53 -3.03
N LEU A 41 -6.33 11.78 -4.07
CA LEU A 41 -7.30 11.07 -4.90
C LEU A 41 -7.34 9.61 -4.50
N GLY A 42 -8.51 9.16 -4.08
CA GLY A 42 -8.79 7.75 -3.82
C GLY A 42 -9.42 7.06 -5.04
N ALA A 43 -10.47 6.27 -4.80
CA ALA A 43 -11.16 5.53 -5.85
C ALA A 43 -11.84 6.44 -6.88
N VAL A 44 -11.70 6.09 -8.16
CA VAL A 44 -12.37 6.75 -9.29
C VAL A 44 -13.22 5.71 -9.99
N VAL A 45 -14.55 5.80 -9.86
CA VAL A 45 -15.47 4.72 -10.27
C VAL A 45 -16.51 5.26 -11.23
N PRO A 46 -16.45 4.93 -12.52
CA PRO A 46 -17.49 5.30 -13.47
C PRO A 46 -18.79 4.52 -13.21
N SER A 47 -19.94 5.16 -13.47
CA SER A 47 -21.24 4.48 -13.42
C SER A 47 -21.39 3.47 -14.57
N PRO A 48 -22.10 2.35 -14.38
CA PRO A 48 -22.31 1.34 -15.42
C PRO A 48 -22.99 1.88 -16.68
N ASP A 49 -23.81 2.95 -16.55
CA ASP A 49 -24.48 3.61 -17.68
C ASP A 49 -23.58 4.67 -18.39
N GLY A 50 -22.34 4.81 -17.95
CA GLY A 50 -21.33 5.73 -18.52
C GLY A 50 -21.67 7.21 -18.40
N LYS A 51 -22.58 7.62 -17.50
CA LYS A 51 -23.01 9.03 -17.38
C LYS A 51 -22.34 9.79 -16.26
N TYR A 52 -21.86 9.09 -15.26
CA TYR A 52 -21.27 9.68 -14.04
C TYR A 52 -19.95 9.02 -13.68
N VAL A 53 -19.15 9.75 -12.92
CA VAL A 53 -17.98 9.20 -12.25
C VAL A 53 -18.05 9.58 -10.78
N ALA A 54 -17.95 8.60 -9.89
CA ALA A 54 -17.73 8.82 -8.46
C ALA A 54 -16.23 8.94 -8.19
N ILE A 55 -15.84 9.99 -7.50
CA ILE A 55 -14.43 10.26 -7.16
C ILE A 55 -14.34 10.43 -5.65
N GLU A 56 -13.47 9.64 -5.05
CA GLU A 56 -13.11 9.76 -3.66
C GLU A 56 -11.97 10.76 -3.51
N VAL A 57 -12.17 11.79 -2.65
CA VAL A 57 -11.20 12.85 -2.40
C VAL A 57 -10.85 12.87 -0.92
N GLY A 58 -9.58 12.64 -0.63
CA GLY A 58 -9.04 12.73 0.73
C GLY A 58 -8.81 14.18 1.15
N ARG A 59 -9.31 14.51 2.32
CA ARG A 59 -9.10 15.84 2.92
C ARG A 59 -7.66 15.97 3.43
N PRO A 60 -7.13 17.21 3.49
CA PRO A 60 -5.80 17.50 4.02
C PRO A 60 -5.55 16.91 5.41
N MET A 61 -4.31 16.51 5.67
CA MET A 61 -3.91 16.09 7.02
C MET A 61 -4.13 17.22 8.05
N SER A 62 -3.95 18.48 7.64
CA SER A 62 -4.19 19.65 8.51
C SER A 62 -5.66 19.83 8.94
N ASP A 63 -6.61 19.20 8.22
CA ASP A 63 -8.06 19.27 8.51
C ASP A 63 -8.54 18.17 9.47
N ALA A 64 -7.63 17.49 10.13
CA ALA A 64 -7.94 16.44 11.08
C ALA A 64 -8.58 17.03 12.35
N ALA A 65 -9.89 16.89 12.49
CA ALA A 65 -10.65 17.32 13.67
C ALA A 65 -10.27 16.50 14.93
N ARG A 66 -9.76 15.30 14.75
CA ARG A 66 -9.15 14.44 15.77
C ARG A 66 -7.97 13.71 15.15
N VAL A 67 -6.85 13.73 15.85
CA VAL A 67 -5.71 12.88 15.52
C VAL A 67 -6.00 11.50 16.10
N HIS A 68 -6.07 10.49 15.24
CA HIS A 68 -6.15 9.12 15.67
C HIS A 68 -4.75 8.61 15.96
N THR A 69 -4.61 7.92 17.06
CA THR A 69 -3.32 7.56 17.65
C THR A 69 -2.74 6.26 17.09
N THR A 70 -3.46 5.54 16.21
CA THR A 70 -2.99 4.28 15.65
C THR A 70 -2.86 4.33 14.14
N THR A 71 -1.76 3.80 13.62
CA THR A 71 -1.56 3.56 12.18
C THR A 71 -2.65 2.66 11.58
N LEU A 72 -3.35 1.91 12.42
CA LEU A 72 -4.44 1.04 12.01
C LEU A 72 -5.78 1.75 11.92
N ASP A 73 -5.90 2.91 12.55
CA ASP A 73 -7.10 3.74 12.48
C ASP A 73 -7.04 4.78 11.36
N ALA A 74 -6.21 4.54 10.34
CA ALA A 74 -6.20 5.34 9.12
C ALA A 74 -7.54 5.23 8.38
N ARG A 75 -8.65 5.52 9.11
CA ARG A 75 -9.98 5.63 8.51
C ARG A 75 -9.89 6.74 7.49
N PRO A 76 -10.30 6.48 6.26
CA PRO A 76 -10.15 7.46 5.20
C PRO A 76 -10.81 8.77 5.61
N ARG A 77 -10.07 9.85 5.59
CA ARG A 77 -10.60 11.22 5.73
C ARG A 77 -11.07 11.71 4.37
N THR A 78 -11.95 10.95 3.75
CA THR A 78 -12.35 11.13 2.37
C THR A 78 -13.79 11.62 2.27
N ASP A 79 -14.10 12.22 1.16
CA ASP A 79 -15.44 12.62 0.74
C ASP A 79 -15.71 12.19 -0.70
N ILE A 80 -16.97 11.98 -1.04
CA ILE A 80 -17.37 11.51 -2.36
C ILE A 80 -17.89 12.66 -3.21
N TRP A 81 -17.31 12.78 -4.40
CA TRP A 81 -17.73 13.67 -5.46
C TRP A 81 -18.35 12.89 -6.62
N ILE A 82 -19.38 13.44 -7.22
CA ILE A 82 -19.96 12.92 -8.47
C ILE A 82 -19.76 13.94 -9.57
N VAL A 83 -19.22 13.47 -10.68
CA VAL A 83 -19.04 14.26 -11.90
C VAL A 83 -19.96 13.70 -12.98
N ARG A 84 -20.77 14.56 -13.61
CA ARG A 84 -21.55 14.21 -14.79
C ARG A 84 -20.69 14.34 -16.03
N LEU A 85 -20.59 13.29 -16.82
CA LEU A 85 -19.68 13.26 -17.98
C LEU A 85 -20.17 14.13 -19.16
N SER A 86 -21.48 14.36 -19.28
CA SER A 86 -22.04 15.13 -20.41
C SER A 86 -21.73 16.62 -20.38
N ASP A 87 -21.58 17.21 -19.21
CA ASP A 87 -21.39 18.66 -19.02
C ASP A 87 -20.29 19.03 -18.02
N GLY A 88 -19.63 18.03 -17.44
CA GLY A 88 -18.58 18.21 -16.42
C GLY A 88 -19.10 18.77 -15.09
N SER A 89 -20.41 18.83 -14.88
CA SER A 89 -20.99 19.35 -13.63
C SER A 89 -20.60 18.45 -12.46
N ARG A 90 -20.17 19.08 -11.34
CA ARG A 90 -19.61 18.41 -10.15
C ARG A 90 -20.53 18.63 -8.96
N ARG A 91 -20.65 17.60 -8.13
CA ARG A 91 -21.37 17.68 -6.86
C ARG A 91 -20.64 16.90 -5.78
N GLN A 92 -20.34 17.56 -4.68
CA GLN A 92 -19.93 16.89 -3.46
C GLN A 92 -21.16 16.27 -2.79
N VAL A 93 -21.15 14.94 -2.64
CA VAL A 93 -22.26 14.14 -2.08
C VAL A 93 -22.17 14.06 -0.57
N THR A 94 -20.96 13.95 -0.04
CA THR A 94 -20.70 13.81 1.39
C THR A 94 -19.85 14.98 1.89
N ARG A 95 -19.92 15.24 3.19
CA ARG A 95 -19.18 16.34 3.84
C ARG A 95 -18.69 15.90 5.21
N GLY A 96 -17.84 14.89 5.23
CA GLY A 96 -17.30 14.32 6.45
C GLY A 96 -16.48 15.28 7.29
N GLY A 97 -15.89 16.33 6.69
CA GLY A 97 -15.19 17.38 7.43
C GLY A 97 -16.06 18.11 8.45
N LEU A 98 -17.38 18.17 8.25
CA LEU A 98 -18.30 18.80 9.21
C LEU A 98 -18.55 17.93 10.45
N THR A 99 -18.42 16.62 10.33
CA THR A 99 -18.72 15.66 11.42
C THR A 99 -17.48 14.94 11.93
N GLY A 100 -16.31 15.16 11.31
CA GLY A 100 -15.07 14.41 11.58
C GLY A 100 -15.10 12.98 11.03
N SER A 101 -16.06 12.66 10.13
CA SER A 101 -16.21 11.33 9.53
C SER A 101 -15.48 11.21 8.20
N GLY A 102 -15.29 9.95 7.74
CA GLY A 102 -14.84 9.61 6.40
C GLY A 102 -15.92 8.91 5.59
N TRP A 103 -15.92 9.13 4.27
CA TRP A 103 -16.82 8.51 3.30
C TRP A 103 -15.99 7.92 2.17
N PHE A 104 -16.07 6.61 1.94
CA PHE A 104 -15.15 5.88 1.06
C PHE A 104 -15.78 4.63 0.42
N GLY A 105 -15.03 3.98 -0.48
CA GLY A 105 -15.42 2.75 -1.12
C GLY A 105 -16.70 2.84 -1.96
N PRO A 106 -16.82 3.79 -2.90
CA PRO A 106 -18.02 3.95 -3.70
C PRO A 106 -18.25 2.76 -4.65
N VAL A 107 -19.47 2.22 -4.66
CA VAL A 107 -19.89 1.13 -5.56
C VAL A 107 -21.24 1.48 -6.19
N TRP A 108 -21.29 1.61 -7.52
CA TRP A 108 -22.50 1.88 -8.25
C TRP A 108 -23.44 0.68 -8.33
N SER A 109 -24.74 0.92 -8.20
CA SER A 109 -25.76 -0.07 -8.60
C SER A 109 -25.70 -0.33 -10.11
N PRO A 110 -26.11 -1.52 -10.59
CA PRO A 110 -26.03 -1.88 -12.00
C PRO A 110 -26.78 -0.91 -12.95
N ASP A 111 -27.83 -0.24 -12.46
CA ASP A 111 -28.57 0.78 -13.21
C ASP A 111 -27.94 2.18 -13.19
N GLY A 112 -26.81 2.36 -12.50
CA GLY A 112 -26.10 3.64 -12.37
C GLY A 112 -26.84 4.73 -11.57
N ARG A 113 -27.89 4.37 -10.81
CA ARG A 113 -28.74 5.34 -10.11
C ARG A 113 -28.49 5.46 -8.63
N ARG A 114 -27.80 4.47 -8.04
CA ARG A 114 -27.44 4.44 -6.61
C ARG A 114 -25.96 4.20 -6.43
N LEU A 115 -25.47 4.67 -5.29
CA LEU A 115 -24.10 4.45 -4.84
C LEU A 115 -24.16 3.84 -3.45
N ALA A 116 -23.51 2.71 -3.25
CA ALA A 116 -23.22 2.18 -1.93
C ALA A 116 -21.88 2.74 -1.45
N LEU A 117 -21.77 3.03 -0.18
CA LEU A 117 -20.64 3.71 0.47
C LEU A 117 -20.37 3.10 1.83
N LEU A 118 -19.14 3.19 2.27
CA LEU A 118 -18.75 3.01 3.67
C LEU A 118 -18.55 4.36 4.33
N SER A 119 -18.86 4.45 5.62
CA SER A 119 -18.61 5.67 6.39
C SER A 119 -18.47 5.42 7.88
N THR A 120 -17.69 6.30 8.53
CA THR A 120 -17.61 6.42 9.99
C THR A 120 -18.61 7.45 10.55
N ASP A 121 -19.55 7.93 9.75
CA ASP A 121 -20.51 8.95 10.19
C ASP A 121 -21.42 8.44 11.31
N GLY A 122 -21.48 9.22 12.38
CA GLY A 122 -22.30 8.91 13.57
C GLY A 122 -21.73 7.85 14.52
N CYS A 123 -20.54 7.29 14.26
CA CYS A 123 -19.86 6.39 15.20
C CYS A 123 -18.35 6.38 14.99
N THR A 124 -17.61 5.74 15.90
CA THR A 124 -16.21 5.38 15.72
C THR A 124 -16.03 4.09 14.89
N CYS A 125 -17.11 3.51 14.40
CA CYS A 125 -17.20 2.27 13.64
C CYS A 125 -17.40 2.54 12.15
N VAL A 126 -17.31 1.51 11.30
CA VAL A 126 -17.61 1.59 9.87
C VAL A 126 -18.97 0.97 9.59
N ARG A 127 -19.82 1.71 8.87
CA ARG A 127 -21.16 1.27 8.46
C ARG A 127 -21.38 1.43 6.97
N ALA A 128 -22.33 0.65 6.44
CA ALA A 128 -22.75 0.73 5.05
C ALA A 128 -23.85 1.78 4.87
N TRP A 129 -23.74 2.56 3.81
CA TRP A 129 -24.67 3.63 3.44
C TRP A 129 -25.01 3.52 1.96
N THR A 130 -26.15 4.08 1.57
CA THR A 130 -26.54 4.24 0.17
C THR A 130 -26.95 5.67 -0.13
N TRP A 131 -26.65 6.11 -1.33
CA TRP A 131 -27.07 7.39 -1.85
C TRP A 131 -27.69 7.20 -3.24
N ARG A 132 -28.81 7.88 -3.53
CA ARG A 132 -29.47 7.87 -4.82
C ARG A 132 -29.23 9.18 -5.54
N LEU A 133 -29.08 9.13 -6.86
CA LEU A 133 -28.98 10.32 -7.69
C LEU A 133 -30.14 11.28 -7.40
N GLY A 134 -29.82 12.52 -6.97
CA GLY A 134 -30.80 13.53 -6.58
C GLY A 134 -31.02 13.65 -5.07
N ASP A 135 -30.71 12.66 -4.27
CA ASP A 135 -30.83 12.76 -2.81
C ASP A 135 -29.89 13.82 -2.22
N ARG A 136 -30.31 14.44 -1.10
CA ARG A 136 -29.51 15.47 -0.41
C ARG A 136 -28.33 14.88 0.34
N ALA A 137 -28.50 13.69 0.93
CA ALA A 137 -27.49 13.00 1.74
C ALA A 137 -27.65 11.48 1.62
N PRO A 138 -26.59 10.71 1.92
CA PRO A 138 -26.68 9.26 2.04
C PRO A 138 -27.62 8.82 3.15
N ARG A 139 -28.10 7.56 3.07
CA ARG A 139 -28.96 6.90 4.05
C ARG A 139 -28.26 5.67 4.60
N LEU A 140 -28.37 5.44 5.89
CA LEU A 140 -27.82 4.26 6.56
C LEU A 140 -28.53 2.99 6.04
N VAL A 141 -27.73 1.99 5.67
CA VAL A 141 -28.23 0.67 5.21
C VAL A 141 -28.65 -0.20 6.39
N ASP A 142 -27.78 -0.32 7.39
CA ASP A 142 -28.00 -1.11 8.58
C ASP A 142 -27.28 -0.46 9.78
N ALA A 143 -27.79 -0.64 10.98
CA ALA A 143 -27.19 -0.10 12.22
C ALA A 143 -25.97 -0.92 12.69
N ARG A 144 -25.82 -2.15 12.19
CA ARG A 144 -24.67 -3.01 12.50
C ARG A 144 -23.43 -2.55 11.78
N ASN A 145 -22.27 -2.88 12.35
CA ASN A 145 -20.98 -2.53 11.82
C ASN A 145 -20.58 -3.45 10.65
N VAL A 146 -19.79 -2.91 9.73
CA VAL A 146 -19.03 -3.68 8.74
C VAL A 146 -17.66 -3.97 9.33
N ASP A 147 -17.16 -5.19 9.19
CA ASP A 147 -15.78 -5.48 9.53
C ASP A 147 -14.84 -4.85 8.49
N TYR A 148 -14.09 -3.86 8.93
CA TYR A 148 -13.23 -3.08 8.06
C TYR A 148 -11.78 -3.13 8.54
N TRP A 149 -10.86 -3.28 7.60
CA TRP A 149 -9.43 -3.28 7.85
C TRP A 149 -8.68 -2.45 6.82
N VAL A 150 -7.67 -1.70 7.27
CA VAL A 150 -7.02 -0.65 6.48
C VAL A 150 -5.62 -0.99 5.99
N PHE A 151 -4.96 -2.00 6.51
CA PHE A 151 -3.55 -2.31 6.18
C PHE A 151 -3.27 -2.55 4.68
N ALA A 152 -4.31 -2.71 3.87
CA ALA A 152 -4.20 -2.90 2.42
C ALA A 152 -4.07 -1.60 1.63
N SER A 153 -4.14 -0.42 2.28
CA SER A 153 -4.29 0.86 1.58
C SER A 153 -3.04 1.34 0.84
N ASP A 154 -1.86 0.92 1.26
CA ASP A 154 -0.60 1.50 0.75
C ASP A 154 -0.16 1.00 -0.64
N ARG A 155 -0.78 -0.05 -1.19
CA ARG A 155 -0.30 -0.70 -2.43
C ARG A 155 -1.33 -0.82 -3.55
N GLY A 156 -2.42 -0.08 -3.53
CA GLY A 156 -3.40 -0.08 -4.62
C GLY A 156 -4.28 -1.35 -4.70
N GLN A 157 -4.20 -2.24 -3.72
CA GLN A 157 -4.97 -3.50 -3.67
C GLN A 157 -6.35 -3.36 -3.01
N ILE A 158 -6.78 -2.15 -2.66
CA ILE A 158 -8.11 -1.89 -2.05
C ILE A 158 -9.25 -2.34 -2.97
N ALA A 159 -9.02 -2.44 -4.27
CA ALA A 159 -10.04 -2.87 -5.23
C ALA A 159 -10.58 -4.28 -4.95
N GLU A 160 -9.79 -5.15 -4.33
CA GLU A 160 -10.16 -6.54 -4.05
C GLU A 160 -10.92 -6.73 -2.72
N LEU A 161 -10.88 -5.75 -1.81
CA LEU A 161 -11.54 -5.79 -0.51
C LEU A 161 -12.82 -4.95 -0.48
N ARG A 162 -13.56 -4.85 -1.58
CA ARG A 162 -14.84 -4.13 -1.61
C ARG A 162 -15.90 -4.96 -0.89
N PRO A 163 -16.26 -4.62 0.37
CA PRO A 163 -17.21 -5.42 1.12
C PRO A 163 -18.65 -5.28 0.61
N LEU A 164 -18.90 -4.27 -0.23
CA LEU A 164 -20.24 -3.98 -0.74
C LEU A 164 -20.38 -4.43 -2.19
N THR A 165 -21.42 -5.21 -2.49
CA THR A 165 -21.71 -5.68 -3.86
C THR A 165 -23.21 -5.58 -4.16
N TRP A 166 -23.56 -4.93 -5.26
CA TRP A 166 -24.94 -4.91 -5.72
C TRP A 166 -25.25 -6.21 -6.46
N LEU A 167 -26.30 -6.92 -6.03
CA LEU A 167 -26.84 -8.10 -6.72
C LEU A 167 -27.78 -7.70 -7.86
N ASP A 168 -28.50 -6.59 -7.68
CA ASP A 168 -29.37 -5.95 -8.66
C ASP A 168 -29.48 -4.45 -8.36
N ALA A 169 -30.38 -3.74 -9.02
CA ALA A 169 -30.55 -2.29 -8.81
C ALA A 169 -31.07 -1.88 -7.41
N GLN A 170 -31.54 -2.85 -6.61
CA GLN A 170 -32.17 -2.59 -5.30
C GLN A 170 -31.59 -3.44 -4.18
N THR A 171 -30.95 -4.56 -4.50
CA THR A 171 -30.44 -5.53 -3.51
C THR A 171 -28.93 -5.41 -3.36
N LEU A 172 -28.51 -5.00 -2.17
CA LEU A 172 -27.10 -4.87 -1.79
C LEU A 172 -26.69 -6.06 -0.92
N LEU A 173 -25.58 -6.70 -1.26
CA LEU A 173 -24.86 -7.66 -0.41
C LEU A 173 -23.94 -6.90 0.52
N VAL A 174 -24.06 -7.18 1.82
CA VAL A 174 -23.27 -6.52 2.88
C VAL A 174 -22.79 -7.56 3.88
N PRO A 175 -21.50 -7.70 4.15
CA PRO A 175 -21.00 -8.43 5.29
C PRO A 175 -21.12 -7.57 6.56
N LEU A 176 -21.86 -8.03 7.54
CA LEU A 176 -22.13 -7.31 8.78
C LEU A 176 -21.66 -8.10 10.00
N LEU A 177 -21.18 -7.40 11.01
CA LEU A 177 -20.94 -7.99 12.31
C LEU A 177 -22.26 -8.24 13.04
N PRO A 178 -22.36 -9.28 13.89
CA PRO A 178 -23.48 -9.45 14.81
C PRO A 178 -23.76 -8.18 15.64
N ALA A 179 -24.98 -8.01 16.08
CA ALA A 179 -25.35 -6.82 16.83
C ALA A 179 -24.53 -6.67 18.13
N GLY A 180 -23.91 -5.53 18.31
CA GLY A 180 -23.03 -5.23 19.45
C GLY A 180 -21.57 -5.66 19.28
N GLU A 181 -21.24 -6.41 18.22
CA GLU A 181 -19.83 -6.73 17.92
C GLU A 181 -19.11 -5.55 17.25
N ARG A 182 -17.81 -5.53 17.45
CA ARG A 182 -16.90 -4.49 16.98
C ARG A 182 -15.91 -5.05 15.98
N SER A 183 -15.48 -4.24 15.06
CA SER A 183 -14.33 -4.57 14.22
C SER A 183 -13.04 -4.58 15.02
N HIS A 184 -12.00 -5.23 14.50
CA HIS A 184 -10.69 -5.23 15.14
C HIS A 184 -10.14 -3.80 15.34
N VAL A 185 -10.32 -2.94 14.34
CA VAL A 185 -9.91 -1.52 14.38
C VAL A 185 -10.64 -0.76 15.49
N ASP A 186 -11.95 -0.99 15.64
CA ASP A 186 -12.74 -0.36 16.71
C ASP A 186 -12.24 -0.77 18.08
N LEU A 187 -11.93 -2.04 18.23
CA LEU A 187 -11.46 -2.61 19.50
C LEU A 187 -10.08 -2.07 19.89
N ILE A 188 -9.18 -1.84 18.91
CA ILE A 188 -7.89 -1.17 19.16
C ILE A 188 -8.10 0.26 19.65
N ALA A 189 -8.93 1.04 18.96
CA ALA A 189 -9.22 2.42 19.35
C ALA A 189 -9.87 2.50 20.74
N GLU A 190 -10.69 1.51 21.12
CA GLU A 190 -11.27 1.43 22.45
C GLU A 190 -10.26 1.05 23.54
N ALA A 191 -9.30 0.18 23.24
CA ALA A 191 -8.26 -0.21 24.19
C ALA A 191 -7.43 1.01 24.64
N GLU A 192 -7.17 1.94 23.75
CA GLU A 192 -6.49 3.20 24.08
C GLU A 192 -7.33 4.06 25.02
N SER A 193 -8.62 4.24 24.70
CA SER A 193 -9.55 4.98 25.56
C SER A 193 -9.76 4.29 26.91
N ALA A 194 -9.77 2.95 26.94
CA ALA A 194 -9.92 2.15 28.15
C ALA A 194 -8.70 2.29 29.08
N THR A 195 -7.49 2.48 28.52
CA THR A 195 -6.30 2.74 29.34
C THR A 195 -6.45 4.02 30.16
N ILE A 196 -6.88 5.11 29.52
CA ILE A 196 -7.08 6.41 30.18
C ILE A 196 -8.18 6.31 31.24
N SER A 197 -9.31 5.72 30.90
CA SER A 197 -10.43 5.54 31.85
C SER A 197 -10.09 4.57 32.97
N GLY A 198 -9.27 3.56 32.71
CA GLY A 198 -8.73 2.63 33.72
C GLY A 198 -7.88 3.35 34.76
N TRP A 199 -6.97 4.23 34.36
CA TRP A 199 -6.17 5.04 35.29
C TRP A 199 -7.02 5.97 36.14
N GLN A 200 -8.04 6.61 35.55
CA GLN A 200 -8.96 7.46 36.32
C GLN A 200 -9.76 6.65 37.36
N ALA A 201 -10.17 5.43 37.01
CA ALA A 201 -10.89 4.53 37.90
C ALA A 201 -9.98 4.00 39.04
N GLU A 202 -8.70 3.71 38.74
CA GLU A 202 -7.70 3.34 39.73
C GLU A 202 -7.46 4.46 40.71
N LEU A 203 -7.20 5.67 40.21
CA LEU A 203 -7.02 6.87 41.04
C LEU A 203 -8.24 7.13 41.95
N ALA A 204 -9.44 6.79 41.50
CA ALA A 204 -10.66 6.89 42.30
C ALA A 204 -10.81 5.75 43.30
N GLY A 205 -9.98 4.71 43.24
CA GLY A 205 -10.02 3.55 44.16
C GLY A 205 -11.29 2.69 44.07
N LYS A 206 -12.03 2.78 42.95
CA LYS A 206 -13.37 2.19 42.85
C LYS A 206 -13.41 0.81 42.23
N VAL A 207 -12.40 0.49 41.41
CA VAL A 207 -12.34 -0.76 40.63
C VAL A 207 -10.91 -1.30 40.57
N SER A 208 -10.80 -2.62 40.47
CA SER A 208 -9.53 -3.26 40.17
C SER A 208 -9.28 -3.16 38.67
N THR A 209 -8.07 -2.77 38.29
CA THR A 209 -7.60 -2.73 36.90
C THR A 209 -6.74 -3.95 36.54
N ALA A 210 -6.76 -4.98 37.37
CA ALA A 210 -6.00 -6.20 37.14
C ALA A 210 -6.47 -6.93 35.89
N SER A 211 -5.52 -7.25 35.00
CA SER A 211 -5.72 -8.21 33.91
C SER A 211 -4.95 -9.49 34.21
N VAL A 212 -5.58 -10.64 33.98
CA VAL A 212 -4.98 -11.94 34.29
C VAL A 212 -4.85 -12.77 33.03
N LEU A 213 -3.62 -13.07 32.65
CA LEU A 213 -3.31 -13.98 31.58
C LEU A 213 -2.95 -15.33 32.13
N ARG A 214 -3.43 -16.41 31.49
CA ARG A 214 -3.12 -17.78 31.90
C ARG A 214 -2.55 -18.54 30.74
N SER A 215 -1.45 -19.24 30.95
CA SER A 215 -0.88 -20.18 30.01
C SER A 215 -1.11 -21.60 30.52
N ALA A 216 -1.76 -22.43 29.69
CA ALA A 216 -1.86 -23.87 29.96
C ALA A 216 -1.78 -24.63 28.61
N PRO A 217 -1.12 -25.79 28.56
CA PRO A 217 -1.05 -26.59 27.34
C PRO A 217 -2.46 -26.90 26.80
N GLY A 218 -2.68 -26.65 25.52
CA GLY A 218 -3.94 -26.92 24.80
C GLY A 218 -5.11 -26.00 25.12
N GLN A 219 -4.94 -24.95 25.92
CA GLN A 219 -6.02 -24.02 26.26
C GLN A 219 -6.05 -22.73 25.43
N VAL A 220 -5.08 -22.53 24.56
CA VAL A 220 -5.10 -21.39 23.64
C VAL A 220 -6.06 -21.75 22.51
N GLN A 221 -7.34 -21.44 22.69
CA GLN A 221 -8.28 -21.45 21.58
C GLN A 221 -8.31 -20.05 20.97
N PRO A 222 -8.08 -19.93 19.67
CA PRO A 222 -8.24 -18.66 18.98
C PRO A 222 -9.70 -18.20 19.16
N TYR A 223 -9.88 -16.94 19.52
CA TYR A 223 -11.20 -16.33 19.54
C TYR A 223 -11.69 -16.22 18.10
N MET A 224 -12.69 -16.99 17.75
CA MET A 224 -13.38 -16.92 16.48
C MET A 224 -14.68 -16.15 16.68
N GLY A 225 -14.80 -15.03 15.99
CA GLY A 225 -16.06 -14.31 15.87
C GLY A 225 -16.90 -14.84 14.70
N GLU A 226 -18.04 -14.22 14.50
CA GLU A 226 -18.92 -14.49 13.36
C GLU A 226 -19.09 -13.25 12.50
N GLU A 227 -19.33 -13.45 11.23
CA GLU A 227 -19.76 -12.42 10.30
C GLU A 227 -20.99 -12.90 9.54
N LEU A 228 -21.95 -12.00 9.42
CA LEU A 228 -23.22 -12.25 8.76
C LEU A 228 -23.14 -11.76 7.32
N ILE A 229 -23.30 -12.65 6.37
CA ILE A 229 -23.50 -12.27 4.97
C ILE A 229 -24.99 -12.00 4.77
N VAL A 230 -25.29 -10.72 4.50
CA VAL A 230 -26.69 -10.29 4.37
C VAL A 230 -27.01 -9.70 3.00
N THR A 231 -28.23 -9.90 2.56
CA THR A 231 -28.81 -9.14 1.46
C THR A 231 -29.74 -8.06 2.02
N ARG A 232 -29.64 -6.85 1.47
CA ARG A 232 -30.44 -5.70 1.85
C ARG A 232 -31.22 -5.14 0.67
N ASP A 233 -32.54 -5.26 0.68
CA ASP A 233 -33.40 -4.50 -0.23
C ASP A 233 -33.49 -3.07 0.30
N VAL A 234 -32.85 -2.14 -0.42
CA VAL A 234 -32.71 -0.74 0.02
C VAL A 234 -33.99 0.08 -0.18
N GLU A 235 -34.93 -0.36 -1.03
CA GLU A 235 -36.22 0.27 -1.23
C GLU A 235 -37.24 -0.19 -0.18
N ARG A 236 -37.34 -1.50 0.03
CA ARG A 236 -38.27 -2.10 1.00
C ARG A 236 -37.75 -2.05 2.44
N ASN A 237 -36.49 -1.69 2.62
CA ASN A 237 -35.83 -1.65 3.91
C ASN A 237 -35.80 -3.03 4.61
N VAL A 238 -35.62 -4.12 3.86
CA VAL A 238 -35.63 -5.50 4.36
C VAL A 238 -34.23 -6.06 4.32
N THR A 239 -33.74 -6.58 5.45
CA THR A 239 -32.47 -7.31 5.55
C THR A 239 -32.74 -8.80 5.74
N ARG A 240 -32.01 -9.64 5.00
CA ARG A 240 -32.05 -11.09 5.15
C ARG A 240 -30.64 -11.62 5.35
N VAL A 241 -30.42 -12.38 6.40
CA VAL A 241 -29.18 -13.16 6.58
C VAL A 241 -29.25 -14.35 5.65
N ILE A 242 -28.23 -14.51 4.80
CA ILE A 242 -28.13 -15.64 3.85
C ILE A 242 -27.07 -16.64 4.28
N ALA A 243 -26.08 -16.20 5.07
CA ALA A 243 -25.07 -17.07 5.67
C ALA A 243 -24.42 -16.42 6.89
N THR A 244 -23.90 -17.27 7.76
CA THR A 244 -22.98 -16.90 8.85
C THR A 244 -21.64 -17.58 8.58
N ILE A 245 -20.56 -16.80 8.54
CA ILE A 245 -19.21 -17.31 8.32
C ILE A 245 -18.33 -17.09 9.55
N PRO A 246 -17.38 -18.00 9.82
CA PRO A 246 -16.39 -17.75 10.87
C PRO A 246 -15.51 -16.55 10.51
N ARG A 247 -15.23 -15.74 11.49
CA ARG A 247 -14.37 -14.58 11.40
C ARG A 247 -13.23 -14.71 12.40
N ASP A 248 -12.02 -14.55 11.90
CA ASP A 248 -10.85 -14.34 12.73
C ASP A 248 -10.67 -12.84 12.98
N PRO A 249 -11.00 -12.32 14.18
CA PRO A 249 -10.89 -10.92 14.48
C PRO A 249 -9.44 -10.42 14.51
N THR A 250 -8.47 -11.32 14.60
CA THR A 250 -7.05 -11.01 14.76
C THR A 250 -6.32 -10.90 13.43
N THR A 251 -6.80 -11.55 12.38
CA THR A 251 -6.30 -11.40 11.00
C THR A 251 -7.02 -10.29 10.25
N SER A 252 -7.79 -9.49 11.00
CA SER A 252 -8.42 -8.30 10.45
C SER A 252 -9.42 -8.57 9.34
N GLY A 253 -10.24 -9.59 9.53
CA GLY A 253 -11.27 -9.88 8.55
C GLY A 253 -10.72 -10.17 7.15
N ARG A 254 -9.49 -10.74 7.04
CA ARG A 254 -8.96 -11.19 5.76
C ARG A 254 -9.90 -12.23 5.18
N ARG A 255 -10.74 -11.78 4.30
CA ARG A 255 -11.68 -12.59 3.54
C ARG A 255 -11.80 -12.04 2.13
N SER A 256 -12.10 -12.91 1.21
CA SER A 256 -12.55 -12.55 -0.12
C SER A 256 -14.02 -13.00 -0.27
N ILE A 257 -14.86 -12.12 -0.76
CA ILE A 257 -16.25 -12.40 -1.07
C ILE A 257 -16.45 -12.02 -2.54
N VAL A 258 -16.68 -13.00 -3.40
CA VAL A 258 -16.89 -12.78 -4.82
C VAL A 258 -18.23 -13.37 -5.25
N VAL A 259 -19.05 -12.55 -5.88
CA VAL A 259 -20.38 -12.95 -6.36
C VAL A 259 -20.26 -13.48 -7.79
N SER A 260 -20.98 -14.57 -8.08
CA SER A 260 -21.03 -15.11 -9.43
C SER A 260 -21.65 -14.11 -10.42
N PRO A 261 -21.29 -14.14 -11.70
CA PRO A 261 -21.83 -13.24 -12.72
C PRO A 261 -23.36 -13.31 -12.89
N ASP A 262 -23.96 -14.44 -12.56
CA ASP A 262 -25.41 -14.64 -12.55
C ASP A 262 -26.08 -14.23 -11.24
N HIS A 263 -25.30 -13.81 -10.24
CA HIS A 263 -25.72 -13.38 -8.91
C HIS A 263 -26.43 -14.46 -8.05
N HIS A 264 -26.27 -15.75 -8.40
CA HIS A 264 -26.88 -16.84 -7.66
C HIS A 264 -25.99 -17.45 -6.58
N THR A 265 -24.69 -17.41 -6.77
CA THR A 265 -23.72 -18.03 -5.84
C THR A 265 -22.65 -17.02 -5.40
N ILE A 266 -22.25 -17.12 -4.15
CA ILE A 266 -21.14 -16.34 -3.57
C ILE A 266 -20.05 -17.34 -3.20
N ALA A 267 -18.83 -17.09 -3.65
CA ALA A 267 -17.65 -17.77 -3.13
C ALA A 267 -17.03 -16.91 -2.02
N VAL A 268 -16.81 -17.50 -0.87
CA VAL A 268 -16.17 -16.86 0.27
C VAL A 268 -14.89 -17.60 0.64
N LEU A 269 -13.82 -16.85 0.83
CA LEU A 269 -12.56 -17.32 1.35
C LEU A 269 -12.32 -16.65 2.70
N THR A 270 -12.26 -17.40 3.77
CA THR A 270 -12.04 -16.87 5.12
C THR A 270 -10.88 -17.59 5.82
N SER A 271 -10.13 -16.87 6.65
CA SER A 271 -9.03 -17.46 7.41
C SER A 271 -9.52 -18.52 8.39
N ARG A 272 -8.85 -19.66 8.43
CA ARG A 272 -8.98 -20.65 9.49
C ARG A 272 -7.79 -20.57 10.43
N LEU A 273 -7.99 -20.01 11.61
CA LEU A 273 -6.99 -20.07 12.66
C LEU A 273 -6.78 -21.51 13.14
N GLN A 274 -5.55 -21.97 13.00
CA GLN A 274 -5.06 -23.11 13.74
C GLN A 274 -4.10 -22.58 14.80
N ALA A 275 -4.42 -22.82 16.06
CA ALA A 275 -3.44 -22.55 17.13
C ALA A 275 -2.16 -23.33 16.84
N PRO A 276 -0.97 -22.70 16.81
CA PRO A 276 0.27 -23.41 16.61
C PRO A 276 0.41 -24.45 17.72
N THR A 277 0.68 -25.70 17.34
CA THR A 277 1.02 -26.74 18.32
C THR A 277 2.37 -26.40 18.94
N SER A 278 2.53 -26.74 20.21
CA SER A 278 3.78 -26.51 20.94
C SER A 278 5.00 -27.00 20.15
N GLY A 279 5.96 -26.13 19.91
CA GLY A 279 7.17 -26.42 19.15
C GLY A 279 7.01 -26.39 17.61
N GLN A 280 5.82 -26.07 17.09
CA GLN A 280 5.64 -25.91 15.66
C GLN A 280 6.34 -24.63 15.19
N ARG A 281 7.19 -24.76 14.20
CA ARG A 281 7.83 -23.63 13.51
C ARG A 281 6.74 -22.78 12.85
N LEU A 282 6.67 -21.48 13.19
CA LEU A 282 5.89 -20.53 12.43
C LEU A 282 6.57 -20.37 11.07
N THR A 283 5.93 -20.90 10.04
CA THR A 283 6.41 -20.73 8.67
C THR A 283 5.74 -19.52 8.06
N ARG A 284 6.32 -18.96 6.99
CA ARG A 284 5.64 -17.98 6.12
C ARG A 284 4.34 -18.54 5.54
N THR A 285 4.27 -19.85 5.40
CA THR A 285 3.08 -20.58 5.03
C THR A 285 2.02 -20.42 6.12
N MET A 286 1.12 -19.61 5.83
CA MET A 286 0.04 -19.07 6.61
C MET A 286 -0.95 -20.11 7.10
N SER A 287 -1.75 -19.70 8.06
CA SER A 287 -2.99 -20.41 8.36
C SER A 287 -3.79 -20.65 7.09
N PRO A 288 -4.34 -21.85 6.89
CA PRO A 288 -5.14 -22.13 5.72
C PRO A 288 -6.39 -21.25 5.70
N TYR A 289 -6.82 -20.91 4.49
CA TYR A 289 -8.13 -20.30 4.26
C TYR A 289 -9.13 -21.39 3.94
N ALA A 290 -10.34 -21.27 4.45
CA ALA A 290 -11.46 -22.12 4.06
C ALA A 290 -12.21 -21.48 2.89
N LEU A 291 -12.41 -22.24 1.81
CA LEU A 291 -13.28 -21.86 0.73
C LEU A 291 -14.69 -22.40 0.97
N GLY A 292 -15.69 -21.53 0.93
CA GLY A 292 -17.10 -21.85 1.02
C GLY A 292 -17.89 -21.31 -0.16
N LEU A 293 -18.97 -21.97 -0.50
CA LEU A 293 -19.97 -21.54 -1.48
C LEU A 293 -21.31 -21.29 -0.79
N ILE A 294 -21.95 -20.16 -1.09
CA ILE A 294 -23.20 -19.70 -0.50
C ILE A 294 -24.21 -19.51 -1.63
N ASP A 295 -25.37 -20.13 -1.53
CA ASP A 295 -26.50 -19.87 -2.41
C ASP A 295 -27.21 -18.58 -1.97
N VAL A 296 -27.31 -17.58 -2.84
CA VAL A 296 -27.96 -16.30 -2.55
C VAL A 296 -29.44 -16.47 -2.22
N ALA A 297 -30.13 -17.48 -2.81
CA ALA A 297 -31.49 -17.82 -2.50
C ALA A 297 -31.65 -18.69 -1.23
N GLY A 298 -30.55 -19.31 -0.79
CA GLY A 298 -30.49 -20.23 0.33
C GLY A 298 -30.79 -19.58 1.69
N ARG A 299 -30.84 -20.40 2.72
CA ARG A 299 -31.06 -19.95 4.10
C ARG A 299 -29.93 -20.48 4.97
N ASP A 300 -29.09 -19.54 5.42
CA ASP A 300 -28.06 -19.71 6.45
C ASP A 300 -27.22 -20.99 6.33
N SER A 301 -26.75 -21.27 5.12
CA SER A 301 -25.87 -22.43 4.89
C SER A 301 -24.70 -22.08 3.99
N VAL A 302 -23.49 -22.42 4.47
CA VAL A 302 -22.26 -22.38 3.69
C VAL A 302 -21.85 -23.80 3.35
N ARG A 303 -21.70 -24.09 2.09
CA ARG A 303 -21.10 -25.35 1.65
C ARG A 303 -19.59 -25.20 1.62
N TRP A 304 -18.93 -25.70 2.65
CA TRP A 304 -17.48 -25.69 2.75
C TRP A 304 -16.88 -26.71 1.78
N VAL A 305 -15.96 -26.25 0.95
CA VAL A 305 -15.31 -27.03 -0.12
C VAL A 305 -14.00 -27.62 0.35
N GLY A 306 -13.17 -26.83 1.00
CA GLY A 306 -11.87 -27.27 1.50
C GLY A 306 -10.97 -26.13 1.90
N ASP A 307 -9.72 -26.46 2.22
CA ASP A 307 -8.71 -25.54 2.70
C ASP A 307 -7.68 -25.26 1.61
N VAL A 308 -7.22 -24.01 1.53
CA VAL A 308 -6.21 -23.53 0.58
C VAL A 308 -5.18 -22.65 1.29
N ILE A 309 -3.92 -22.78 0.90
CA ILE A 309 -2.81 -21.92 1.35
C ILE A 309 -2.27 -21.14 0.14
N ASN A 310 -1.88 -19.88 0.33
CA ASN A 310 -1.11 -19.15 -0.66
C ASN A 310 0.38 -19.20 -0.31
N PRO A 311 1.19 -20.07 -0.95
CA PRO A 311 2.60 -20.23 -0.62
C PRO A 311 3.48 -19.10 -1.16
N ASP A 312 3.02 -18.35 -2.18
CA ASP A 312 3.84 -17.33 -2.86
C ASP A 312 3.84 -15.98 -2.15
N SER A 313 3.03 -15.82 -1.10
CA SER A 313 2.97 -14.52 -0.48
C SER A 313 4.11 -14.29 0.50
N LEU A 314 5.04 -13.46 0.09
CA LEU A 314 6.01 -12.79 0.98
C LEU A 314 5.28 -11.84 1.94
N SER A 315 4.09 -11.44 1.58
CA SER A 315 3.11 -10.71 2.38
C SER A 315 1.95 -11.65 2.69
N ASP A 316 1.19 -11.33 3.70
CA ASP A 316 -0.03 -12.04 4.10
C ASP A 316 -1.16 -11.98 3.03
N ALA A 317 -0.83 -11.96 1.75
CA ALA A 317 -1.80 -11.87 0.67
C ALA A 317 -2.66 -13.14 0.61
N MET A 318 -3.96 -12.95 0.53
CA MET A 318 -4.92 -14.03 0.34
C MET A 318 -4.82 -14.62 -1.07
N PRO A 319 -5.17 -15.90 -1.23
CA PRO A 319 -5.45 -16.43 -2.57
C PRO A 319 -6.54 -15.61 -3.24
N VAL A 320 -6.34 -15.24 -4.51
CA VAL A 320 -7.32 -14.48 -5.27
C VAL A 320 -8.29 -15.42 -5.96
N LEU A 321 -9.57 -15.14 -5.83
CA LEU A 321 -10.66 -15.86 -6.47
C LEU A 321 -11.16 -15.11 -7.69
N ALA A 322 -11.54 -15.82 -8.74
CA ALA A 322 -12.32 -15.28 -9.85
C ALA A 322 -13.40 -16.27 -10.29
N TRP A 323 -14.59 -15.75 -10.62
CA TRP A 323 -15.63 -16.53 -11.24
C TRP A 323 -15.37 -16.72 -12.74
N MET A 324 -15.63 -17.90 -13.23
CA MET A 324 -15.76 -18.09 -14.68
C MET A 324 -16.95 -17.26 -15.21
N PRO A 325 -16.83 -16.67 -16.41
CA PRO A 325 -17.82 -15.71 -16.92
C PRO A 325 -19.28 -16.20 -16.97
N GLY A 326 -19.55 -17.49 -16.93
CA GLY A 326 -20.89 -18.04 -16.83
C GLY A 326 -21.39 -18.38 -15.43
N GLY A 327 -20.57 -18.19 -14.43
CA GLY A 327 -20.96 -18.48 -13.05
C GLY A 327 -20.90 -19.97 -12.67
N GLU A 328 -20.50 -20.86 -13.56
CA GLU A 328 -20.49 -22.29 -13.33
C GLU A 328 -19.35 -22.80 -12.43
N ALA A 329 -18.29 -22.02 -12.29
CA ALA A 329 -17.16 -22.40 -11.45
C ALA A 329 -16.35 -21.18 -10.96
N VAL A 330 -15.60 -21.37 -9.88
CA VAL A 330 -14.60 -20.45 -9.35
C VAL A 330 -13.21 -20.97 -9.71
N VAL A 331 -12.30 -20.06 -10.01
CA VAL A 331 -10.89 -20.36 -10.22
C VAL A 331 -10.06 -19.65 -9.14
N LEU A 332 -9.06 -20.35 -8.61
CA LEU A 332 -8.10 -19.78 -7.66
C LEU A 332 -6.71 -20.36 -7.85
N ARG A 333 -5.69 -19.60 -7.44
CA ARG A 333 -4.30 -20.05 -7.35
C ARG A 333 -3.89 -20.24 -5.90
N GLY A 334 -3.32 -21.40 -5.59
CA GLY A 334 -2.85 -21.72 -4.24
C GLY A 334 -2.50 -23.18 -4.08
N SER A 335 -2.03 -23.55 -2.90
CA SER A 335 -1.84 -24.94 -2.51
C SER A 335 -3.16 -25.48 -1.95
N TRP A 336 -3.74 -26.45 -2.63
CA TRP A 336 -4.95 -27.14 -2.20
C TRP A 336 -4.59 -28.44 -1.48
N HIS A 337 -5.27 -28.72 -0.37
CA HIS A 337 -5.06 -29.96 0.36
C HIS A 337 -5.86 -31.09 -0.25
N THR A 338 -5.20 -32.04 -0.88
CA THR A 338 -5.80 -33.21 -1.51
C THR A 338 -4.91 -34.44 -1.34
N ASP A 339 -5.53 -35.62 -1.14
CA ASP A 339 -4.81 -36.90 -0.95
C ASP A 339 -3.78 -36.87 0.21
N GLY A 340 -4.01 -36.05 1.26
CA GLY A 340 -3.09 -35.92 2.40
C GLY A 340 -1.88 -35.01 2.15
N GLU A 341 -1.81 -34.34 0.99
CA GLU A 341 -0.72 -33.46 0.61
C GLU A 341 -1.22 -32.07 0.16
N TRP A 342 -0.36 -31.06 0.31
CA TRP A 342 -0.59 -29.72 -0.25
C TRP A 342 -0.01 -29.65 -1.67
N LYS A 343 -0.87 -29.51 -2.68
CA LYS A 343 -0.47 -29.39 -4.09
C LYS A 343 -0.67 -27.97 -4.58
N PHE A 344 0.39 -27.31 -5.00
CA PHE A 344 0.34 -25.93 -5.53
C PHE A 344 -0.08 -25.94 -7.00
N GLY A 345 -0.97 -25.01 -7.38
CA GLY A 345 -1.41 -24.87 -8.76
C GLY A 345 -2.63 -23.95 -8.91
N TRP A 346 -3.17 -23.97 -10.11
CA TRP A 346 -4.46 -23.38 -10.42
C TRP A 346 -5.54 -24.45 -10.24
N TRP A 347 -6.64 -24.03 -9.59
CA TRP A 347 -7.75 -24.91 -9.23
C TRP A 347 -9.06 -24.34 -9.74
N ARG A 348 -9.88 -25.20 -10.32
CA ARG A 348 -11.26 -24.91 -10.72
C ARG A 348 -12.21 -25.65 -9.78
N ILE A 349 -13.14 -24.91 -9.22
CA ILE A 349 -14.14 -25.39 -8.27
C ILE A 349 -15.52 -25.23 -8.92
N ASP A 350 -16.21 -26.33 -9.15
CA ASP A 350 -17.55 -26.31 -9.70
C ASP A 350 -18.58 -25.76 -8.72
N ALA A 351 -19.39 -24.79 -9.17
CA ALA A 351 -20.33 -24.09 -8.29
C ALA A 351 -21.47 -24.99 -7.81
N SER A 352 -21.87 -25.99 -8.62
CA SER A 352 -22.99 -26.85 -8.32
C SER A 352 -22.62 -28.08 -7.49
N THR A 353 -21.52 -28.74 -7.84
CA THR A 353 -21.07 -29.99 -7.20
C THR A 353 -20.06 -29.73 -6.06
N ALA A 354 -19.33 -28.61 -6.09
CA ALA A 354 -18.16 -28.31 -5.28
C ALA A 354 -16.95 -29.20 -5.60
N ASP A 355 -16.97 -29.89 -6.75
CA ASP A 355 -15.80 -30.64 -7.18
C ASP A 355 -14.61 -29.73 -7.47
N VAL A 356 -13.43 -30.13 -6.98
CA VAL A 356 -12.18 -29.40 -7.14
C VAL A 356 -11.28 -30.16 -8.10
N VAL A 357 -10.91 -29.52 -9.19
CA VAL A 357 -10.03 -30.10 -10.20
C VAL A 357 -8.90 -29.13 -10.56
N PRO A 358 -7.72 -29.63 -10.96
CA PRO A 358 -6.69 -28.75 -11.50
C PRO A 358 -7.21 -27.97 -12.73
N SER A 359 -6.99 -26.65 -12.74
CA SER A 359 -7.26 -25.83 -13.92
C SER A 359 -6.10 -25.91 -14.91
N ARG A 360 -6.40 -25.87 -16.22
CA ARG A 360 -5.41 -25.92 -17.30
C ARG A 360 -5.46 -24.69 -18.20
N GLY A 361 -6.10 -23.62 -17.74
CA GLY A 361 -6.37 -22.48 -18.59
C GLY A 361 -5.15 -21.60 -18.87
N CYS A 362 -4.35 -21.28 -17.86
CA CYS A 362 -3.11 -20.49 -18.06
C CYS A 362 -1.92 -21.39 -18.39
N PRO A 363 -1.19 -21.12 -19.50
CA PRO A 363 0.05 -21.83 -19.79
C PRO A 363 1.10 -21.57 -18.71
N ALA A 364 1.93 -22.57 -18.43
CA ALA A 364 3.06 -22.46 -17.50
C ALA A 364 4.09 -21.40 -17.91
N THR A 365 4.06 -20.97 -19.18
CA THR A 365 4.94 -19.94 -19.75
C THR A 365 4.43 -18.50 -19.49
N VAL A 366 3.22 -18.33 -18.93
CA VAL A 366 2.64 -17.03 -18.62
C VAL A 366 2.89 -16.73 -17.15
N ASP A 367 4.00 -16.09 -16.85
CA ASP A 367 4.29 -15.59 -15.51
C ASP A 367 3.29 -14.49 -15.13
N GLY A 368 2.86 -14.49 -13.84
CA GLY A 368 1.97 -13.46 -13.32
C GLY A 368 0.50 -13.56 -13.76
N CYS A 369 0.05 -14.72 -14.28
CA CYS A 369 -1.37 -14.93 -14.60
C CYS A 369 -2.26 -14.69 -13.36
N THR A 370 -3.23 -13.81 -13.49
CA THR A 370 -4.21 -13.50 -12.43
C THR A 370 -5.35 -14.53 -12.41
N ALA A 371 -6.07 -14.62 -11.30
CA ALA A 371 -7.24 -15.50 -11.20
C ALA A 371 -8.31 -15.18 -12.29
N GLN A 372 -8.47 -13.90 -12.65
CA GLN A 372 -9.39 -13.52 -13.73
C GLN A 372 -8.90 -13.98 -15.11
N GLN A 373 -7.59 -13.92 -15.35
CA GLN A 373 -6.99 -14.42 -16.59
C GLN A 373 -7.13 -15.94 -16.70
N GLU A 374 -6.90 -16.67 -15.59
CA GLU A 374 -7.12 -18.11 -15.55
C GLU A 374 -8.59 -18.47 -15.79
N ALA A 375 -9.53 -17.78 -15.18
CA ALA A 375 -10.97 -17.99 -15.39
C ALA A 375 -11.37 -17.74 -16.86
N ASN A 376 -10.82 -16.69 -17.46
CA ASN A 376 -11.04 -16.38 -18.88
C ASN A 376 -10.44 -17.47 -19.78
N ALA A 377 -9.22 -17.91 -19.50
CA ALA A 377 -8.54 -18.96 -20.25
C ALA A 377 -9.29 -20.30 -20.18
N ALA A 378 -9.74 -20.69 -19.00
CA ALA A 378 -10.49 -21.93 -18.79
C ALA A 378 -11.81 -22.00 -19.61
N ARG A 379 -12.29 -20.84 -20.07
CA ARG A 379 -13.47 -20.70 -20.90
C ARG A 379 -13.24 -20.50 -22.40
N ALA A 380 -12.03 -20.59 -22.84
CA ALA A 380 -11.63 -20.21 -24.20
C ALA A 380 -11.85 -18.70 -24.51
N LEU A 381 -11.76 -17.87 -23.50
CA LEU A 381 -11.78 -16.40 -23.62
C LEU A 381 -10.36 -15.83 -23.82
N THR A 382 -10.24 -14.55 -23.67
CA THR A 382 -9.00 -13.83 -23.95
C THR A 382 -8.15 -13.67 -22.71
N ILE A 383 -6.85 -13.99 -22.79
CA ILE A 383 -5.84 -13.71 -21.74
C ILE A 383 -5.04 -12.49 -22.16
N VAL A 384 -4.90 -11.53 -21.28
CA VAL A 384 -4.09 -10.33 -21.46
C VAL A 384 -2.84 -10.46 -20.61
N THR A 385 -1.68 -10.49 -21.23
CA THR A 385 -0.40 -10.32 -20.54
C THR A 385 0.15 -8.93 -20.85
N ASP A 386 1.27 -8.56 -20.25
CA ASP A 386 1.88 -7.26 -20.50
C ASP A 386 2.17 -6.97 -21.99
N THR A 387 2.47 -7.99 -22.78
CA THR A 387 2.88 -7.86 -24.20
C THR A 387 2.08 -8.71 -25.18
N HIS A 388 1.16 -9.57 -24.71
CA HIS A 388 0.44 -10.51 -25.57
C HIS A 388 -1.04 -10.56 -25.23
N LEU A 389 -1.83 -10.80 -26.24
CA LEU A 389 -3.27 -11.03 -26.18
C LEU A 389 -3.58 -12.41 -26.72
N TYR A 390 -3.83 -13.36 -25.86
CA TYR A 390 -4.13 -14.74 -26.25
C TYR A 390 -5.62 -15.01 -26.26
N ARG A 391 -6.03 -15.86 -27.20
CA ARG A 391 -7.37 -16.47 -27.24
C ARG A 391 -7.21 -17.98 -27.32
N ALA A 392 -8.00 -18.70 -26.52
CA ALA A 392 -8.06 -20.16 -26.63
C ALA A 392 -8.91 -20.56 -27.82
N GLU A 393 -8.46 -21.55 -28.62
CA GLU A 393 -9.23 -22.14 -29.69
C GLU A 393 -10.27 -23.12 -29.13
N ALA A 394 -11.46 -23.16 -29.77
CA ALA A 394 -12.51 -24.11 -29.39
C ALA A 394 -12.08 -25.54 -29.73
N GLY A 395 -12.00 -26.38 -28.69
CA GLY A 395 -11.75 -27.83 -28.86
C GLY A 395 -10.57 -28.36 -28.03
N ASP A 396 -9.38 -27.84 -28.18
CA ASP A 396 -8.17 -28.33 -27.49
C ASP A 396 -7.59 -27.35 -26.47
N GLY A 397 -8.15 -26.13 -26.42
CA GLY A 397 -7.68 -25.08 -25.51
C GLY A 397 -6.33 -24.47 -25.91
N HIS A 398 -5.87 -24.69 -27.16
CA HIS A 398 -4.64 -24.08 -27.65
C HIS A 398 -4.75 -22.57 -27.66
N LEU A 399 -3.77 -21.88 -27.10
CA LEU A 399 -3.75 -20.43 -27.05
C LEU A 399 -3.09 -19.85 -28.31
N VAL A 400 -3.84 -19.03 -29.03
CA VAL A 400 -3.35 -18.28 -30.17
C VAL A 400 -3.18 -16.83 -29.79
N ASP A 401 -1.99 -16.27 -30.06
CA ASP A 401 -1.76 -14.84 -29.89
C ASP A 401 -2.51 -14.06 -30.99
N VAL A 402 -3.58 -13.43 -30.57
CA VAL A 402 -4.48 -12.64 -31.43
C VAL A 402 -4.18 -11.13 -31.39
N LEU A 403 -3.07 -10.74 -30.79
CA LEU A 403 -2.68 -9.33 -30.74
C LEU A 403 -2.52 -8.78 -32.16
N PRO A 404 -3.20 -7.67 -32.51
CA PRO A 404 -3.07 -7.05 -33.82
C PRO A 404 -1.63 -6.68 -34.15
N SER A 405 -1.17 -6.97 -35.36
CA SER A 405 0.21 -6.74 -35.80
C SER A 405 0.65 -5.27 -35.69
N SER A 406 -0.31 -4.34 -35.79
CA SER A 406 -0.09 -2.90 -35.63
C SER A 406 0.37 -2.50 -34.23
N LEU A 407 0.11 -3.33 -33.22
CA LEU A 407 0.51 -3.09 -31.83
C LEU A 407 1.80 -3.84 -31.44
N ARG A 408 2.29 -4.76 -32.26
CA ARG A 408 3.50 -5.55 -31.94
C ARG A 408 4.75 -4.69 -32.06
N GLN A 409 5.09 -4.00 -30.97
CA GLN A 409 6.25 -3.12 -30.85
C GLN A 409 7.00 -3.40 -29.55
N PRO A 410 8.34 -3.15 -29.48
CA PRO A 410 9.14 -3.44 -28.29
C PRO A 410 8.72 -2.70 -27.02
N THR A 411 8.00 -1.58 -27.18
CA THR A 411 7.52 -0.72 -26.07
C THR A 411 6.03 -0.88 -25.80
N LEU A 412 5.45 -2.00 -26.25
CA LEU A 412 4.06 -2.32 -25.97
C LEU A 412 3.88 -2.75 -24.51
N HIS A 413 2.88 -2.18 -23.86
CA HIS A 413 2.32 -2.67 -22.61
C HIS A 413 0.81 -2.81 -22.76
N LEU A 414 0.28 -3.98 -22.46
CA LEU A 414 -1.14 -4.26 -22.41
C LEU A 414 -1.59 -4.24 -20.96
N GLN A 415 -2.72 -3.60 -20.71
CA GLN A 415 -3.29 -3.50 -19.37
C GLN A 415 -4.80 -3.77 -19.42
N GLN A 416 -5.27 -4.67 -18.57
CA GLN A 416 -6.69 -4.80 -18.31
C GLN A 416 -7.05 -3.84 -17.18
N LEU A 417 -7.92 -2.88 -17.46
CA LEU A 417 -8.36 -1.85 -16.52
C LEU A 417 -9.72 -2.22 -15.93
N GLY A 418 -9.78 -2.41 -14.63
CA GLY A 418 -11.01 -2.50 -13.84
C GLY A 418 -12.08 -3.47 -14.34
N SER A 419 -13.35 -3.14 -14.11
CA SER A 419 -14.53 -3.92 -14.53
C SER A 419 -14.74 -3.88 -16.04
N THR A 420 -15.62 -4.77 -16.51
CA THR A 420 -16.08 -4.83 -17.90
C THR A 420 -16.54 -3.48 -18.45
N ASP A 421 -16.52 -3.30 -19.74
CA ASP A 421 -16.93 -2.07 -20.44
C ASP A 421 -18.44 -1.79 -20.46
N GLY A 422 -19.21 -2.50 -19.64
CA GLY A 422 -20.68 -2.44 -19.60
C GLY A 422 -21.36 -3.39 -20.59
N SER A 423 -20.64 -4.00 -21.55
CA SER A 423 -21.10 -5.10 -22.39
C SER A 423 -20.79 -6.49 -21.79
N GLY A 424 -20.01 -6.53 -20.70
CA GLY A 424 -19.46 -7.74 -20.10
C GLY A 424 -18.03 -8.06 -20.56
N ASP A 425 -17.49 -7.32 -21.53
CA ASP A 425 -16.15 -7.51 -22.04
C ASP A 425 -15.09 -6.81 -21.18
N PRO A 426 -13.88 -7.38 -21.04
CA PRO A 426 -12.80 -6.75 -20.31
C PRO A 426 -12.36 -5.45 -21.01
N CYS A 427 -12.12 -4.42 -20.21
CA CYS A 427 -11.52 -3.20 -20.70
C CYS A 427 -10.00 -3.39 -20.90
N VAL A 428 -9.57 -3.62 -22.12
CA VAL A 428 -8.15 -3.79 -22.47
C VAL A 428 -7.63 -2.52 -23.14
N VAL A 429 -6.51 -2.02 -22.63
CA VAL A 429 -5.82 -0.87 -23.19
C VAL A 429 -4.37 -1.24 -23.50
N ALA A 430 -3.94 -0.94 -24.70
CA ALA A 430 -2.56 -1.03 -25.13
C ALA A 430 -1.89 0.35 -25.02
N THR A 431 -0.70 0.39 -24.47
CA THR A 431 0.15 1.58 -24.51
C THR A 431 1.42 1.28 -25.28
N VAL A 432 1.85 2.20 -26.11
CA VAL A 432 3.06 2.08 -26.93
C VAL A 432 3.89 3.35 -26.74
N GLY A 433 5.13 3.18 -26.27
CA GLY A 433 6.10 4.26 -26.13
C GLY A 433 6.82 4.54 -27.44
N ASP A 434 7.09 5.80 -27.77
CA ASP A 434 7.93 6.19 -28.88
C ASP A 434 9.37 6.53 -28.41
N ALA A 435 10.28 6.70 -29.39
CA ALA A 435 11.68 7.06 -29.12
C ALA A 435 11.86 8.44 -28.44
N ALA A 436 10.83 9.27 -28.42
CA ALA A 436 10.81 10.56 -27.74
C ALA A 436 10.21 10.48 -26.33
N GLY A 437 9.91 9.27 -25.81
CA GLY A 437 9.34 9.04 -24.48
C GLY A 437 7.84 9.39 -24.38
N ARG A 438 7.13 9.55 -25.50
CA ARG A 438 5.68 9.76 -25.49
C ARG A 438 4.98 8.43 -25.55
N THR A 439 3.88 8.28 -24.81
CA THR A 439 3.08 7.07 -24.75
C THR A 439 1.75 7.28 -25.46
N ALA A 440 1.49 6.51 -26.50
CA ALA A 440 0.18 6.44 -27.17
C ALA A 440 -0.67 5.33 -26.56
N ALA A 441 -1.94 5.61 -26.31
CA ALA A 441 -2.89 4.62 -25.81
C ALA A 441 -3.89 4.22 -26.88
N TYR A 442 -4.25 2.93 -26.84
CA TYR A 442 -5.22 2.30 -27.75
C TYR A 442 -6.16 1.41 -26.96
N ARG A 443 -7.46 1.53 -27.18
CA ARG A 443 -8.41 0.55 -26.70
C ARG A 443 -8.40 -0.68 -27.61
N VAL A 444 -8.31 -1.85 -27.02
CA VAL A 444 -8.39 -3.14 -27.73
C VAL A 444 -9.75 -3.76 -27.44
N GLU A 445 -10.60 -3.89 -28.46
CA GLU A 445 -11.90 -4.51 -28.38
C GLU A 445 -11.74 -6.01 -28.63
N VAL A 446 -12.00 -6.81 -27.61
CA VAL A 446 -11.64 -8.25 -27.58
C VAL A 446 -12.83 -9.17 -27.93
N SER A 447 -14.06 -8.65 -27.98
CA SER A 447 -15.27 -9.45 -28.23
C SER A 447 -15.37 -10.00 -29.65
N ALA A 448 -14.75 -9.35 -30.63
CA ALA A 448 -14.78 -9.79 -32.02
C ALA A 448 -13.84 -10.99 -32.27
N ALA A 449 -14.16 -11.83 -33.28
CA ALA A 449 -13.29 -12.93 -33.70
C ALA A 449 -11.86 -12.48 -33.99
N THR A 450 -11.70 -11.27 -34.54
CA THR A 450 -10.40 -10.58 -34.65
C THR A 450 -10.48 -9.31 -33.81
N PRO A 451 -9.62 -9.15 -32.78
CA PRO A 451 -9.60 -7.94 -31.98
C PRO A 451 -9.38 -6.69 -32.83
N SER A 452 -10.12 -5.65 -32.55
CA SER A 452 -9.97 -4.35 -33.19
C SER A 452 -9.27 -3.34 -32.26
N VAL A 453 -8.62 -2.35 -32.88
CA VAL A 453 -7.81 -1.34 -32.16
C VAL A 453 -8.37 0.04 -32.42
N ARG A 454 -8.74 0.73 -31.36
CA ARG A 454 -9.23 2.10 -31.41
C ARG A 454 -8.24 3.05 -30.76
N PRO A 455 -7.72 4.06 -31.45
CA PRO A 455 -6.81 5.02 -30.84
C PRO A 455 -7.53 5.87 -29.81
N LEU A 456 -6.94 6.00 -28.63
CA LEU A 456 -7.38 6.88 -27.54
C LEU A 456 -6.61 8.22 -27.60
N GLY A 457 -5.38 8.21 -28.14
CA GLY A 457 -4.50 9.36 -28.19
C GLY A 457 -3.25 9.22 -27.32
N ALA A 458 -2.47 10.28 -27.24
CA ALA A 458 -1.30 10.30 -26.37
C ALA A 458 -1.72 10.44 -24.90
N VAL A 459 -1.15 9.61 -24.04
CA VAL A 459 -1.29 9.77 -22.57
C VAL A 459 -0.42 10.95 -22.16
N PRO A 460 -0.99 12.01 -21.57
CA PRO A 460 -0.18 13.16 -21.17
C PRO A 460 0.83 12.77 -20.07
N SER A 461 1.96 13.47 -20.06
CA SER A 461 2.99 13.22 -19.04
C SER A 461 2.43 13.32 -17.62
N GLY A 462 2.79 12.37 -16.77
CA GLY A 462 2.34 12.29 -15.40
C GLY A 462 0.93 11.69 -15.20
N TYR A 463 0.20 11.37 -16.29
CA TYR A 463 -1.05 10.64 -16.18
C TYR A 463 -0.83 9.13 -16.29
N ARG A 464 -1.61 8.36 -15.56
CA ARG A 464 -1.76 6.91 -15.69
C ARG A 464 -3.19 6.56 -16.11
N LEU A 465 -3.34 5.43 -16.75
CA LEU A 465 -4.66 4.85 -17.03
C LEU A 465 -5.25 4.27 -15.74
N ASP A 466 -6.54 4.47 -15.51
CA ASP A 466 -7.19 4.05 -14.26
C ASP A 466 -8.43 3.17 -14.50
N GLY A 467 -9.25 3.44 -15.50
CA GLY A 467 -10.45 2.69 -15.78
C GLY A 467 -11.03 3.00 -17.15
N CYS A 468 -12.05 2.21 -17.56
CA CYS A 468 -12.84 2.52 -18.75
C CYS A 468 -14.16 3.19 -18.36
N VAL A 469 -14.57 4.15 -19.15
CA VAL A 469 -15.95 4.67 -19.08
C VAL A 469 -16.85 3.75 -19.90
N PRO A 470 -17.80 3.03 -19.26
CA PRO A 470 -18.70 2.13 -19.97
C PRO A 470 -19.44 2.82 -21.12
N LEU A 471 -19.66 2.09 -22.20
CA LEU A 471 -20.44 2.52 -23.39
C LEU A 471 -19.88 3.72 -24.19
N SER A 472 -18.90 4.46 -23.67
CA SER A 472 -18.37 5.65 -24.34
C SER A 472 -17.09 5.41 -25.14
N GLY A 473 -16.39 4.32 -24.83
CA GLY A 473 -15.07 4.02 -25.39
C GLY A 473 -13.95 4.94 -24.88
N ALA A 474 -14.22 5.86 -23.95
CA ALA A 474 -13.23 6.67 -23.28
C ALA A 474 -12.57 5.90 -22.15
N VAL A 475 -11.38 6.32 -21.77
CA VAL A 475 -10.68 5.83 -20.56
C VAL A 475 -10.52 6.96 -19.56
N ILE A 476 -10.55 6.59 -18.29
CA ILE A 476 -10.20 7.49 -17.20
C ILE A 476 -8.68 7.51 -17.08
N VAL A 477 -8.14 8.69 -17.01
CA VAL A 477 -6.73 8.94 -16.73
C VAL A 477 -6.63 9.78 -15.46
N VAL A 478 -5.68 9.41 -14.61
CA VAL A 478 -5.47 10.07 -13.32
C VAL A 478 -4.04 10.59 -13.27
N ARG A 479 -3.90 11.87 -13.05
CA ARG A 479 -2.65 12.48 -12.61
C ARG A 479 -2.68 12.48 -11.09
N ARG A 480 -1.79 11.67 -10.50
CA ARG A 480 -1.78 11.40 -9.07
C ARG A 480 -1.92 12.68 -8.24
N ASP A 481 -2.88 12.66 -7.30
CA ASP A 481 -3.19 13.72 -6.36
C ASP A 481 -3.32 15.13 -6.97
N ARG A 482 -3.66 15.18 -8.27
CA ARG A 482 -3.78 16.43 -9.04
C ARG A 482 -5.05 16.51 -9.88
N ALA A 483 -5.30 15.48 -10.70
CA ALA A 483 -6.40 15.56 -11.65
C ALA A 483 -6.96 14.19 -12.02
N VAL A 484 -8.26 14.17 -12.28
CA VAL A 484 -8.97 13.08 -12.97
C VAL A 484 -9.51 13.64 -14.28
N ALA A 485 -9.31 12.92 -15.37
CA ALA A 485 -9.80 13.29 -16.69
C ALA A 485 -10.25 12.06 -17.47
N THR A 486 -10.98 12.28 -18.57
CA THR A 486 -11.21 11.25 -19.58
C THR A 486 -10.32 11.51 -20.80
N LEU A 487 -9.84 10.42 -21.41
CA LEU A 487 -9.07 10.45 -22.65
C LEU A 487 -9.84 9.69 -23.74
N ALA A 488 -10.16 10.35 -24.84
CA ALA A 488 -10.85 9.78 -25.98
C ALA A 488 -10.49 10.52 -27.27
N GLY A 489 -10.16 9.80 -28.33
CA GLY A 489 -9.90 10.38 -29.67
C GLY A 489 -8.84 11.48 -29.67
N GLY A 490 -7.84 11.40 -28.80
CA GLY A 490 -6.79 12.40 -28.66
C GLY A 490 -7.14 13.61 -27.79
N SER A 491 -8.36 13.67 -27.26
CA SER A 491 -8.83 14.78 -26.42
C SER A 491 -8.83 14.39 -24.96
N LEU A 492 -8.23 15.25 -24.13
CA LEU A 492 -8.28 15.15 -22.66
C LEU A 492 -9.38 16.06 -22.14
N SER A 493 -10.36 15.49 -21.44
CA SER A 493 -11.45 16.25 -20.83
C SER A 493 -11.35 16.19 -19.30
N PRO A 494 -11.02 17.28 -18.62
CA PRO A 494 -10.83 17.29 -17.17
C PRO A 494 -12.17 17.07 -16.44
N LEU A 495 -12.16 16.19 -15.44
CA LEU A 495 -13.31 15.89 -14.57
C LEU A 495 -13.17 16.57 -13.22
N LEU A 496 -12.03 16.45 -12.58
CA LEU A 496 -11.73 17.04 -11.29
C LEU A 496 -10.25 17.41 -11.22
N THR A 497 -9.97 18.57 -10.65
CA THR A 497 -8.60 18.99 -10.32
C THR A 497 -8.55 19.37 -8.85
N ILE A 498 -7.51 18.93 -8.17
CA ILE A 498 -7.20 19.24 -6.78
C ILE A 498 -5.77 19.78 -6.70
N ASN A 499 -5.43 20.45 -5.62
CA ASN A 499 -4.07 20.96 -5.34
C ASN A 499 -3.48 21.87 -6.44
N ASP A 500 -4.29 22.63 -7.18
CA ASP A 500 -3.80 23.54 -8.24
C ASP A 500 -2.76 24.53 -7.74
N TRP A 501 -2.86 24.91 -6.47
CA TRP A 501 -1.93 25.79 -5.77
C TRP A 501 -0.50 25.26 -5.71
N SER A 502 -0.27 23.96 -5.91
CA SER A 502 1.06 23.35 -5.84
C SER A 502 1.84 23.38 -7.17
N ASP A 503 1.27 23.94 -8.23
CA ASP A 503 1.95 24.07 -9.53
C ASP A 503 3.17 25.01 -9.50
N ASP A 504 3.26 25.89 -8.51
CA ASP A 504 4.39 26.77 -8.28
C ASP A 504 5.49 26.18 -7.39
N ILE A 505 5.36 24.93 -6.94
CA ILE A 505 6.37 24.24 -6.15
C ILE A 505 7.37 23.54 -7.07
N ALA A 506 8.65 23.76 -6.79
CA ALA A 506 9.72 23.13 -7.54
C ALA A 506 9.87 21.66 -7.16
N GLU A 507 9.89 20.78 -8.14
CA GLU A 507 10.05 19.34 -7.95
C GLU A 507 11.52 18.91 -7.86
N PRO A 508 11.83 17.86 -7.06
CA PRO A 508 13.15 17.24 -7.08
C PRO A 508 13.41 16.58 -8.44
N GLN A 509 14.65 16.64 -8.90
CA GLN A 509 15.08 15.88 -10.05
C GLN A 509 15.31 14.42 -9.67
N LYS A 510 14.66 13.46 -10.34
CA LYS A 510 14.82 12.02 -10.09
C LYS A 510 15.78 11.41 -11.09
N VAL A 511 16.82 10.72 -10.60
CA VAL A 511 17.84 10.05 -11.42
C VAL A 511 17.87 8.57 -11.04
N PHE A 512 17.68 7.68 -12.02
CA PHE A 512 17.86 6.26 -11.81
C PHE A 512 19.35 5.89 -12.00
N VAL A 513 19.90 5.13 -11.05
CA VAL A 513 21.32 4.77 -11.03
C VAL A 513 21.48 3.26 -10.88
N ARG A 514 22.17 2.62 -11.82
CA ARG A 514 22.58 1.23 -11.68
C ARG A 514 23.95 1.13 -11.03
N TYR A 515 24.10 0.16 -10.13
CA TYR A 515 25.36 -0.11 -9.43
C TYR A 515 25.54 -1.62 -9.20
N ARG A 516 26.75 -2.03 -8.81
CA ARG A 516 27.05 -3.40 -8.41
C ARG A 516 27.14 -3.45 -6.89
N ALA A 517 26.38 -4.35 -6.27
CA ALA A 517 26.51 -4.70 -4.86
C ALA A 517 27.84 -5.44 -4.57
N ALA A 518 28.18 -5.62 -3.31
CA ALA A 518 29.45 -6.23 -2.92
C ALA A 518 29.57 -7.70 -3.33
N ASP A 519 28.45 -8.41 -3.48
CA ASP A 519 28.36 -9.78 -4.00
C ASP A 519 28.42 -9.87 -5.53
N GLY A 520 28.41 -8.74 -6.22
CA GLY A 520 28.46 -8.64 -7.68
C GLY A 520 27.11 -8.47 -8.36
N ASP A 521 26.01 -8.52 -7.64
CA ASP A 521 24.66 -8.34 -8.18
C ASP A 521 24.45 -6.92 -8.74
N SER A 522 23.70 -6.84 -9.83
CA SER A 522 23.34 -5.56 -10.45
C SER A 522 22.06 -5.02 -9.84
N LEU A 523 22.18 -3.97 -9.04
CA LEU A 523 21.06 -3.32 -8.35
C LEU A 523 20.76 -1.94 -8.92
N GLY A 524 19.53 -1.47 -8.67
CA GLY A 524 19.09 -0.12 -8.96
C GLY A 524 19.00 0.75 -7.72
N ALA A 525 19.13 2.06 -7.90
CA ALA A 525 18.86 3.07 -6.88
C ALA A 525 18.17 4.28 -7.52
N VAL A 526 17.39 5.01 -6.75
CA VAL A 526 16.83 6.30 -7.17
C VAL A 526 17.47 7.41 -6.36
N LEU A 527 18.04 8.39 -7.06
CA LEU A 527 18.63 9.59 -6.48
C LEU A 527 17.70 10.77 -6.73
N LEU A 528 17.24 11.42 -5.67
CA LEU A 528 16.57 12.71 -5.73
C LEU A 528 17.59 13.82 -5.53
N LEU A 529 17.60 14.78 -6.43
CA LEU A 529 18.43 15.96 -6.33
C LEU A 529 17.57 17.19 -6.02
N PRO A 530 18.13 18.20 -5.34
CA PRO A 530 17.46 19.47 -5.13
C PRO A 530 16.98 20.07 -6.45
N PRO A 531 15.84 20.79 -6.46
CA PRO A 531 15.39 21.52 -7.63
C PRO A 531 16.51 22.45 -8.11
N GLU A 532 16.72 22.55 -9.44
CA GLU A 532 17.79 23.37 -10.00
C GLU A 532 17.67 24.82 -9.53
N ARG A 533 18.63 25.24 -8.70
CA ARG A 533 18.84 26.66 -8.39
C ARG A 533 19.73 27.25 -9.46
N ARG A 534 19.30 28.36 -10.09
CA ARG A 534 20.12 29.12 -11.02
C ARG A 534 21.49 29.42 -10.40
N GLY A 535 22.56 28.85 -10.96
CA GLY A 535 23.92 29.28 -10.71
C GLY A 535 24.88 28.32 -9.98
N ALA A 536 24.53 27.05 -9.79
CA ALA A 536 25.47 26.10 -9.17
C ALA A 536 25.61 24.79 -9.96
N PRO A 537 26.15 24.79 -11.19
CA PRO A 537 26.32 23.57 -11.98
C PRO A 537 27.30 22.54 -11.37
N ASN A 538 28.06 22.91 -10.34
CA ASN A 538 29.06 22.06 -9.65
C ASN A 538 28.73 21.88 -8.16
N ALA A 539 27.47 21.99 -7.75
CA ALA A 539 27.12 21.80 -6.34
C ALA A 539 27.20 20.31 -5.96
N HIS A 540 28.00 20.02 -4.93
CA HIS A 540 28.04 18.70 -4.28
C HIS A 540 27.11 18.74 -3.07
N TYR A 541 25.95 18.07 -3.20
CA TYR A 541 24.94 18.07 -2.14
C TYR A 541 25.28 17.08 -1.02
N PRO A 542 25.08 17.43 0.27
CA PRO A 542 25.09 16.43 1.33
C PRO A 542 24.01 15.38 1.06
N LEU A 543 24.29 14.13 1.41
CA LEU A 543 23.48 12.98 1.03
C LEU A 543 22.73 12.41 2.23
N VAL A 544 21.43 12.23 2.10
CA VAL A 544 20.61 11.41 3.00
C VAL A 544 20.25 10.10 2.29
N VAL A 545 20.61 8.98 2.90
CA VAL A 545 20.28 7.64 2.38
C VAL A 545 19.05 7.14 3.13
N TRP A 546 17.93 7.03 2.42
CA TRP A 546 16.72 6.42 2.96
C TRP A 546 16.79 4.92 2.77
N VAL A 547 16.80 4.20 3.86
CA VAL A 547 16.96 2.75 3.85
C VAL A 547 15.69 2.04 4.30
N TYR A 548 15.34 0.99 3.57
CA TYR A 548 14.30 0.04 3.94
C TYR A 548 14.72 -1.32 3.38
N ALA A 549 15.12 -2.26 4.23
CA ALA A 549 15.52 -3.59 3.77
C ALA A 549 14.34 -4.26 3.04
N GLU A 550 14.62 -5.08 2.03
CA GLU A 550 13.70 -5.65 1.03
C GLU A 550 13.26 -4.70 -0.10
N ALA A 551 13.44 -3.39 0.03
CA ALA A 551 13.11 -2.48 -1.06
C ALA A 551 14.02 -2.72 -2.28
N THR A 552 13.42 -2.72 -3.47
CA THR A 552 14.13 -2.83 -4.75
C THR A 552 13.58 -1.80 -5.73
N PHE A 553 14.48 -1.19 -6.51
CA PHE A 553 14.12 -0.14 -7.45
C PHE A 553 14.62 -0.49 -8.85
N GLU A 554 13.75 -0.36 -9.85
CA GLU A 554 14.06 -0.59 -11.26
C GLU A 554 13.90 0.67 -12.10
N ASP A 555 13.16 1.64 -11.61
CA ASP A 555 12.96 2.95 -12.24
C ASP A 555 12.66 4.06 -11.20
N THR A 556 12.55 5.29 -11.69
CA THR A 556 12.25 6.45 -10.84
C THR A 556 10.78 6.58 -10.43
N ALA A 557 9.87 5.87 -11.08
CA ALA A 557 8.43 5.97 -10.80
C ALA A 557 8.05 5.26 -9.49
N GLN A 558 8.91 4.34 -9.02
CA GLN A 558 8.71 3.63 -7.76
C GLN A 558 8.92 4.50 -6.53
N VAL A 559 9.60 5.66 -6.66
CA VAL A 559 9.77 6.64 -5.59
C VAL A 559 8.76 7.77 -5.76
N ARG A 560 7.92 7.94 -4.74
CA ARG A 560 6.80 8.88 -4.77
C ARG A 560 7.12 10.29 -4.27
N ASP A 561 8.25 10.48 -3.64
CA ASP A 561 8.61 11.77 -3.05
C ASP A 561 8.64 12.88 -4.10
N ASP A 562 7.61 13.68 -4.08
CA ASP A 562 7.38 14.85 -4.93
C ASP A 562 6.45 15.84 -4.19
N HIS A 563 6.18 16.98 -4.79
CA HIS A 563 5.34 18.03 -4.19
C HIS A 563 3.86 17.64 -4.08
N ALA A 564 3.43 16.56 -4.71
CA ALA A 564 2.03 16.11 -4.68
C ALA A 564 1.80 14.93 -3.72
N TRP A 565 2.82 14.44 -3.03
CA TRP A 565 2.67 13.29 -2.14
C TRP A 565 2.36 13.70 -0.70
N SER A 566 1.13 13.46 -0.27
CA SER A 566 0.68 13.66 1.11
C SER A 566 1.16 12.52 2.01
N SER A 567 2.35 12.67 2.57
CA SER A 567 2.95 11.72 3.52
C SER A 567 3.71 12.46 4.60
N PRO A 568 3.62 12.05 5.87
CA PRO A 568 4.43 12.63 6.94
C PRO A 568 5.93 12.43 6.70
N TYR A 569 6.32 11.47 5.87
CA TYR A 569 7.71 11.14 5.53
C TYR A 569 8.08 11.51 4.10
N ASN A 570 7.50 12.57 3.53
CA ASN A 570 7.84 13.03 2.18
C ASN A 570 9.26 13.62 2.15
N LEU A 571 10.22 12.89 1.61
CA LEU A 571 11.63 13.30 1.60
C LEU A 571 11.95 14.37 0.54
N ALA A 572 10.99 14.75 -0.31
CA ALA A 572 11.13 15.95 -1.14
C ALA A 572 11.35 17.22 -0.28
N LEU A 573 10.92 17.21 0.98
CA LEU A 573 11.23 18.25 1.98
C LEU A 573 12.72 18.41 2.20
N LEU A 574 13.50 17.34 2.20
CA LEU A 574 14.95 17.39 2.31
C LEU A 574 15.60 17.98 1.05
N THR A 575 15.07 17.61 -0.13
CA THR A 575 15.60 18.18 -1.38
C THR A 575 15.31 19.67 -1.49
N ALA A 576 14.17 20.13 -0.96
CA ALA A 576 13.82 21.54 -0.86
C ALA A 576 14.78 22.32 0.05
N GLN A 577 15.44 21.63 0.99
CA GLN A 577 16.44 22.18 1.90
C GLN A 577 17.88 22.03 1.38
N GLY A 578 18.09 21.45 0.21
CA GLY A 578 19.40 21.33 -0.43
C GLY A 578 20.14 20.02 -0.16
N TYR A 579 19.50 19.00 0.37
CA TYR A 579 20.04 17.65 0.47
C TYR A 579 19.71 16.83 -0.79
N ALA A 580 20.61 15.95 -1.20
CA ALA A 580 20.27 14.85 -2.09
C ALA A 580 19.72 13.67 -1.27
N VAL A 581 18.79 12.92 -1.82
CA VAL A 581 18.22 11.73 -1.17
C VAL A 581 18.43 10.50 -2.04
N LEU A 582 18.97 9.43 -1.47
CA LEU A 582 19.24 8.17 -2.16
C LEU A 582 18.36 7.05 -1.61
N TYR A 583 17.66 6.35 -2.50
CA TYR A 583 16.92 5.13 -2.25
C TYR A 583 17.66 3.95 -2.88
N PRO A 584 18.52 3.23 -2.14
CA PRO A 584 19.21 2.06 -2.67
C PRO A 584 18.30 0.83 -2.62
N SER A 585 18.41 -0.07 -3.60
CA SER A 585 17.86 -1.42 -3.46
C SER A 585 18.63 -2.19 -2.40
N ILE A 586 17.89 -2.85 -1.52
CA ILE A 586 18.45 -3.67 -0.42
C ILE A 586 17.72 -5.03 -0.43
N PRO A 587 17.91 -5.86 -1.47
CA PRO A 587 17.33 -7.20 -1.51
C PRO A 587 17.88 -8.03 -0.36
N LEU A 588 17.00 -8.83 0.25
CA LEU A 588 17.39 -9.78 1.28
C LEU A 588 17.28 -11.21 0.75
N TRP A 589 18.18 -12.05 1.18
CA TRP A 589 18.19 -13.48 0.83
C TRP A 589 16.91 -14.17 1.31
N PRO A 590 16.42 -15.21 0.62
CA PRO A 590 15.23 -15.94 1.01
C PRO A 590 15.28 -16.43 2.44
N ALA A 591 14.13 -16.51 3.10
CA ALA A 591 13.99 -17.10 4.43
C ALA A 591 14.41 -18.57 4.42
N GLY A 592 15.24 -18.98 5.38
CA GLY A 592 15.66 -20.39 5.55
C GLY A 592 16.99 -20.76 4.92
N GLY A 593 17.72 -19.84 4.32
CA GLY A 593 19.13 -20.03 3.98
C GLY A 593 19.98 -20.20 5.25
N GLU A 594 21.15 -20.84 5.13
CA GLU A 594 22.02 -21.15 6.27
C GLU A 594 22.49 -19.93 7.09
N GLY A 595 22.21 -18.69 6.61
CA GLY A 595 22.79 -17.47 7.15
C GLY A 595 22.11 -16.91 8.39
N GLY A 596 20.79 -16.71 8.40
CA GLY A 596 20.05 -16.09 9.52
C GLY A 596 20.59 -14.74 10.04
N ASP A 597 21.57 -14.13 9.36
CA ASP A 597 22.16 -12.83 9.68
C ASP A 597 21.81 -11.82 8.58
N VAL A 598 20.59 -11.33 8.66
CA VAL A 598 20.06 -10.33 7.70
C VAL A 598 20.82 -9.02 7.80
N ALA A 599 21.21 -8.63 9.01
CA ALA A 599 21.90 -7.39 9.24
C ALA A 599 23.29 -7.32 8.58
N SER A 600 23.96 -8.46 8.37
CA SER A 600 25.26 -8.51 7.69
C SER A 600 25.20 -8.18 6.20
N GLN A 601 24.02 -8.38 5.57
CA GLN A 601 23.83 -8.18 4.12
C GLN A 601 23.68 -6.69 3.74
N LEU A 602 23.22 -5.87 4.69
CA LEU A 602 22.81 -4.48 4.44
C LEU A 602 23.93 -3.61 3.88
N SER A 603 25.11 -3.69 4.47
CA SER A 603 26.27 -2.87 4.04
C SER A 603 26.71 -3.18 2.61
N GLY A 604 26.61 -4.46 2.19
CA GLY A 604 26.98 -4.90 0.85
C GLY A 604 26.10 -4.31 -0.26
N ALA A 605 24.86 -3.97 0.05
CA ALA A 605 23.97 -3.31 -0.88
C ALA A 605 24.06 -1.77 -0.81
N VAL A 606 24.11 -1.20 0.40
CA VAL A 606 24.00 0.26 0.62
C VAL A 606 25.30 1.01 0.30
N LEU A 607 26.48 0.50 0.73
CA LEU A 607 27.73 1.25 0.58
C LEU A 607 28.15 1.42 -0.89
N PRO A 608 28.05 0.39 -1.76
CA PRO A 608 28.33 0.56 -3.18
C PRO A 608 27.40 1.56 -3.89
N ALA A 609 26.13 1.67 -3.44
CA ALA A 609 25.21 2.67 -3.98
C ALA A 609 25.67 4.09 -3.67
N ILE A 610 26.15 4.35 -2.42
CA ILE A 610 26.72 5.64 -2.03
C ILE A 610 27.96 5.97 -2.88
N ASP A 611 28.86 5.00 -3.04
CA ASP A 611 30.09 5.19 -3.83
C ASP A 611 29.77 5.45 -5.31
N ARG A 612 28.77 4.76 -5.84
CA ARG A 612 28.31 4.96 -7.21
C ARG A 612 27.76 6.36 -7.45
N VAL A 613 26.87 6.86 -6.57
CA VAL A 613 26.34 8.24 -6.74
C VAL A 613 27.42 9.29 -6.48
N GLY A 614 28.38 9.03 -5.59
CA GLY A 614 29.56 9.85 -5.42
C GLY A 614 30.39 10.00 -6.69
N SER A 615 30.57 8.90 -7.44
CA SER A 615 31.29 8.89 -8.71
C SER A 615 30.62 9.73 -9.82
N LEU A 616 29.33 10.06 -9.68
CA LEU A 616 28.61 10.94 -10.58
C LEU A 616 28.95 12.43 -10.35
N GLY A 617 29.63 12.75 -9.25
CA GLY A 617 30.07 14.12 -8.95
C GLY A 617 28.97 15.08 -8.52
N MET A 618 27.78 14.54 -8.14
CA MET A 618 26.63 15.36 -7.72
C MET A 618 26.44 15.43 -6.20
N VAL A 619 27.04 14.51 -5.48
CA VAL A 619 26.87 14.40 -4.01
C VAL A 619 28.22 14.43 -3.29
N ASP A 620 28.19 14.96 -2.06
CA ASP A 620 29.33 14.98 -1.16
C ASP A 620 29.31 13.73 -0.26
N THR A 621 30.11 12.74 -0.62
CA THR A 621 30.20 11.47 0.10
C THR A 621 30.94 11.58 1.45
N SER A 622 31.47 12.73 1.82
CA SER A 622 32.00 12.99 3.16
C SER A 622 30.91 13.41 4.14
N ARG A 623 29.74 13.84 3.64
CA ARG A 623 28.56 14.29 4.39
C ARG A 623 27.34 13.42 4.10
N VAL A 624 27.35 12.20 4.65
CA VAL A 624 26.31 11.20 4.43
C VAL A 624 25.56 10.92 5.72
N ALA A 625 24.24 11.07 5.69
CA ALA A 625 23.31 10.60 6.72
C ALA A 625 22.61 9.33 6.27
N VAL A 626 22.18 8.51 7.24
CA VAL A 626 21.25 7.40 7.01
C VAL A 626 19.95 7.65 7.78
N MET A 627 18.82 7.35 7.13
CA MET A 627 17.49 7.56 7.69
C MET A 627 16.54 6.45 7.27
N GLY A 628 15.65 6.03 8.18
CA GLY A 628 14.63 5.02 7.87
C GLY A 628 13.58 4.90 8.95
N GLN A 629 12.42 4.33 8.58
CA GLN A 629 11.26 4.16 9.44
C GLN A 629 10.83 2.69 9.45
N SER A 630 10.32 2.19 10.61
CA SER A 630 9.86 0.81 10.74
C SER A 630 11.00 -0.18 10.50
N PHE A 631 10.87 -1.13 9.59
CA PHE A 631 11.98 -1.98 9.19
C PHE A 631 13.20 -1.18 8.66
N GLY A 632 12.95 0.03 8.11
CA GLY A 632 14.01 0.99 7.77
C GLY A 632 14.67 1.60 9.02
N GLY A 633 13.94 1.78 10.11
CA GLY A 633 14.48 2.20 11.41
C GLY A 633 15.43 1.14 11.97
N TRP A 634 15.01 -0.14 11.98
CA TRP A 634 15.90 -1.26 12.30
C TRP A 634 17.12 -1.32 11.35
N THR A 635 16.87 -1.17 10.03
CA THR A 635 17.95 -1.17 9.02
C THR A 635 18.99 -0.07 9.30
N THR A 636 18.52 1.12 9.69
CA THR A 636 19.37 2.26 10.08
C THR A 636 20.26 1.90 11.28
N LEU A 637 19.65 1.37 12.35
CA LEU A 637 20.40 0.96 13.55
C LEU A 637 21.38 -0.20 13.25
N ALA A 638 20.95 -1.16 12.47
CA ALA A 638 21.80 -2.29 12.06
C ALA A 638 23.01 -1.83 11.23
N LEU A 639 22.86 -0.84 10.35
CA LEU A 639 23.95 -0.27 9.56
C LEU A 639 24.95 0.47 10.43
N ILE A 640 24.53 1.39 11.32
CA ILE A 640 25.45 2.18 12.14
C ILE A 640 26.23 1.36 13.18
N THR A 641 25.75 0.14 13.49
CA THR A 641 26.52 -0.79 14.33
C THR A 641 27.58 -1.57 13.54
N ARG A 642 27.58 -1.47 12.20
CA ARG A 642 28.46 -2.26 11.31
C ARG A 642 29.39 -1.44 10.43
N THR A 643 29.10 -0.14 10.25
CA THR A 643 29.93 0.77 9.46
C THR A 643 29.98 2.16 10.06
N GLN A 644 31.11 2.85 9.87
CA GLN A 644 31.30 4.25 10.26
C GLN A 644 31.15 5.22 9.07
N ARG A 645 30.49 4.78 8.00
CA ARG A 645 30.30 5.55 6.76
C ARG A 645 29.46 6.80 6.96
N PHE A 646 28.56 6.76 7.95
CA PHE A 646 27.57 7.81 8.17
C PHE A 646 28.01 8.83 9.22
N ARG A 647 27.81 10.11 8.93
CA ARG A 647 28.02 11.24 9.83
C ARG A 647 26.79 11.54 10.71
N SER A 648 25.64 11.02 10.33
CA SER A 648 24.36 11.24 11.00
C SER A 648 23.45 10.04 10.79
N ALA A 649 22.65 9.70 11.80
CA ALA A 649 21.61 8.70 11.69
C ALA A 649 20.28 9.21 12.27
N ILE A 650 19.17 8.89 11.60
CA ILE A 650 17.82 9.15 12.08
C ILE A 650 17.03 7.85 11.91
N ALA A 651 16.65 7.23 13.01
CA ALA A 651 15.93 5.98 13.04
C ALA A 651 14.54 6.19 13.68
N MET A 652 13.49 5.83 12.93
CA MET A 652 12.11 6.09 13.34
C MET A 652 11.34 4.78 13.47
N ALA A 653 10.45 4.69 14.45
CA ALA A 653 9.62 3.53 14.71
C ALA A 653 10.47 2.23 14.75
N VAL A 654 11.45 2.21 15.66
CA VAL A 654 12.55 1.24 15.65
C VAL A 654 12.24 -0.05 16.39
N VAL A 655 12.85 -1.14 15.94
CA VAL A 655 13.08 -2.36 16.72
C VAL A 655 14.58 -2.50 16.93
N SER A 656 15.04 -2.49 18.18
CA SER A 656 16.49 -2.51 18.51
C SER A 656 16.93 -3.84 19.13
N ASP A 657 16.02 -4.53 19.82
CA ASP A 657 16.26 -5.83 20.46
C ASP A 657 15.19 -6.85 20.04
N LEU A 658 15.57 -7.75 19.14
CA LEU A 658 14.67 -8.80 18.64
C LEU A 658 14.30 -9.83 19.70
N MET A 659 15.10 -9.94 20.78
CA MET A 659 14.83 -10.86 21.90
C MET A 659 13.72 -10.30 22.78
N SER A 660 13.83 -9.05 23.23
CA SER A 660 12.77 -8.40 24.02
C SER A 660 11.50 -8.18 23.19
N TYR A 661 11.66 -7.85 21.92
CA TYR A 661 10.54 -7.66 20.99
C TYR A 661 9.72 -8.95 20.82
N SER A 662 10.36 -10.11 20.71
CA SER A 662 9.65 -11.41 20.61
C SER A 662 8.90 -11.79 21.88
N GLY A 663 9.31 -11.26 23.04
CA GLY A 663 8.74 -11.60 24.35
C GLY A 663 7.72 -10.59 24.89
N THR A 664 7.45 -9.49 24.19
CA THR A 664 6.57 -8.40 24.66
C THR A 664 5.23 -8.37 23.93
N PHE A 665 4.16 -8.12 24.68
CA PHE A 665 2.86 -7.83 24.10
C PHE A 665 2.82 -6.40 23.60
N ARG A 666 2.34 -6.20 22.37
CA ARG A 666 2.03 -4.87 21.85
C ARG A 666 0.94 -4.19 22.67
N ALA A 667 0.94 -2.87 22.73
CA ALA A 667 -0.06 -2.13 23.51
C ALA A 667 -1.50 -2.52 23.11
N TRP A 668 -1.76 -2.70 21.84
CA TRP A 668 -3.06 -3.11 21.31
C TRP A 668 -3.41 -4.59 21.47
N ASP A 669 -2.41 -5.49 21.64
CA ASP A 669 -2.65 -6.92 21.88
C ASP A 669 -3.02 -7.21 23.34
N ARG A 670 -2.73 -6.28 24.26
CA ARG A 670 -2.99 -6.45 25.70
C ARG A 670 -4.46 -6.72 26.04
N PRO A 671 -5.46 -6.11 25.38
CA PRO A 671 -6.86 -6.46 25.61
C PRO A 671 -7.23 -7.85 25.09
N TRP A 672 -6.48 -8.40 24.15
CA TRP A 672 -6.67 -9.74 23.60
C TRP A 672 -5.40 -10.56 23.65
N PRO A 673 -5.10 -11.15 24.77
CA PRO A 673 -3.88 -11.94 24.93
C PRO A 673 -3.78 -13.12 23.96
N TYR A 674 -4.90 -13.51 23.34
CA TYR A 674 -4.93 -14.59 22.32
C TYR A 674 -4.70 -14.07 20.90
N ALA A 675 -4.92 -12.81 20.62
CA ALA A 675 -4.62 -12.17 19.34
C ALA A 675 -3.11 -12.14 19.07
N HIS A 676 -2.30 -12.06 20.11
CA HIS A 676 -0.86 -12.13 20.05
C HIS A 676 -0.34 -13.33 19.24
N ILE A 677 -1.01 -14.47 19.31
CA ILE A 677 -0.59 -15.70 18.60
C ILE A 677 -0.65 -15.53 17.08
N VAL A 678 -1.45 -14.63 16.55
CA VAL A 678 -1.71 -14.51 15.11
C VAL A 678 -0.97 -13.36 14.45
N MET A 679 -0.86 -12.23 15.15
CA MET A 679 -0.12 -11.05 14.71
C MET A 679 1.27 -10.98 15.33
N ALA A 680 1.73 -12.09 15.88
CA ALA A 680 2.89 -12.15 16.73
C ALA A 680 4.12 -11.53 16.07
N PRO A 681 4.90 -10.76 16.84
CA PRO A 681 6.24 -10.35 16.43
C PRO A 681 7.06 -11.51 15.92
N GLU A 682 6.87 -12.71 16.52
CA GLU A 682 7.56 -13.93 16.16
C GLU A 682 7.41 -14.28 14.67
N LYS A 683 6.24 -14.07 14.09
CA LYS A 683 6.03 -14.34 12.66
C LYS A 683 6.88 -13.41 11.78
N MET A 684 6.98 -12.14 12.14
CA MET A 684 7.84 -11.18 11.44
C MET A 684 9.32 -11.53 11.64
N LEU A 685 9.67 -11.99 12.82
CA LEU A 685 11.04 -12.37 13.16
C LEU A 685 11.46 -13.70 12.50
N GLU A 686 10.64 -14.75 12.65
CA GLU A 686 11.02 -16.09 12.23
C GLU A 686 10.98 -16.28 10.70
N ALA A 687 9.93 -15.81 10.05
CA ALA A 687 9.68 -16.06 8.64
C ALA A 687 9.43 -14.80 7.81
N GLY A 688 9.09 -13.67 8.44
CA GLY A 688 8.80 -12.39 7.82
C GLY A 688 10.05 -11.59 7.46
N GLN A 689 10.04 -10.30 7.81
CA GLN A 689 11.09 -9.35 7.44
C GLN A 689 12.47 -9.73 7.99
N GLN A 690 12.57 -10.24 9.22
CA GLN A 690 13.84 -10.58 9.85
C GLN A 690 14.40 -11.95 9.42
N ARG A 691 13.57 -12.86 8.90
CA ARG A 691 14.00 -14.17 8.32
C ARG A 691 14.94 -14.97 9.22
N LEU A 692 14.74 -14.96 10.55
CA LEU A 692 15.61 -15.67 11.49
C LEU A 692 15.50 -17.20 11.39
N GLY A 693 14.44 -17.70 10.72
CA GLY A 693 14.29 -19.11 10.36
C GLY A 693 13.81 -20.02 11.48
N GLY A 694 13.44 -19.48 12.63
CA GLY A 694 12.84 -20.18 13.75
C GLY A 694 12.87 -19.38 15.04
N THR A 695 12.40 -20.00 16.12
CA THR A 695 12.18 -19.36 17.41
C THR A 695 13.47 -18.89 18.10
N LEU A 696 13.32 -17.97 19.04
CA LEU A 696 14.40 -17.50 19.91
C LEU A 696 15.16 -18.66 20.59
N TRP A 697 14.42 -19.68 21.05
CA TRP A 697 15.03 -20.82 21.74
C TRP A 697 15.75 -21.79 20.80
N GLN A 698 15.38 -21.85 19.51
CA GLN A 698 16.08 -22.64 18.49
C GLN A 698 17.35 -21.95 18.01
N TYR A 699 17.29 -20.63 17.83
CA TYR A 699 18.39 -19.86 17.23
C TYR A 699 18.75 -18.58 18.01
N PRO A 700 19.08 -18.65 19.31
CA PRO A 700 19.30 -17.46 20.14
C PRO A 700 20.40 -16.55 19.59
N ALA A 701 21.44 -17.12 18.98
CA ALA A 701 22.53 -16.34 18.38
C ALA A 701 22.06 -15.49 17.19
N ARG A 702 21.07 -15.96 16.41
CA ARG A 702 20.53 -15.16 15.29
C ARG A 702 19.79 -13.94 15.81
N TYR A 703 19.01 -14.09 16.87
CA TYR A 703 18.31 -12.96 17.52
C TYR A 703 19.32 -11.95 18.06
N LEU A 704 20.33 -12.40 18.79
CA LEU A 704 21.37 -11.54 19.33
C LEU A 704 22.15 -10.80 18.24
N ASN A 705 22.59 -11.51 17.19
CA ASN A 705 23.42 -10.93 16.13
C ASN A 705 22.65 -9.88 15.29
N ASN A 706 21.32 -10.03 15.16
CA ASN A 706 20.46 -9.11 14.41
C ASN A 706 19.80 -8.04 15.30
N SER A 707 20.12 -7.99 16.61
CA SER A 707 19.63 -6.97 17.55
C SER A 707 20.66 -5.85 17.68
N PRO A 708 20.42 -4.65 17.10
CA PRO A 708 21.37 -3.56 17.14
C PRO A 708 21.82 -3.15 18.54
N VAL A 709 20.95 -3.28 19.55
CA VAL A 709 21.25 -2.88 20.93
C VAL A 709 22.49 -3.59 21.51
N PHE A 710 22.71 -4.86 21.19
CA PHE A 710 23.88 -5.62 21.67
C PHE A 710 25.19 -5.21 20.98
N HIS A 711 25.10 -4.39 19.95
CA HIS A 711 26.22 -3.88 19.19
C HIS A 711 26.38 -2.34 19.32
N ALA A 712 25.63 -1.71 20.22
CA ALA A 712 25.61 -0.26 20.43
C ALA A 712 27.00 0.32 20.78
N ASN A 713 27.89 -0.48 21.37
CA ASN A 713 29.27 -0.09 21.65
C ASN A 713 30.10 0.23 20.39
N ARG A 714 29.70 -0.27 19.21
CA ARG A 714 30.37 0.00 17.92
C ARG A 714 29.88 1.27 17.24
N VAL A 715 28.79 1.89 17.74
CA VAL A 715 28.22 3.10 17.14
C VAL A 715 29.10 4.29 17.43
N GLU A 716 29.52 4.98 16.37
CA GLU A 716 30.20 6.30 16.45
C GLU A 716 29.35 7.41 15.84
N THR A 717 28.35 7.03 15.04
CA THR A 717 27.45 7.95 14.34
C THR A 717 26.50 8.62 15.33
N PRO A 718 26.44 9.96 15.38
CA PRO A 718 25.38 10.68 16.12
C PRO A 718 24.01 10.18 15.67
N THR A 719 23.15 9.79 16.62
CA THR A 719 21.91 9.08 16.34
C THR A 719 20.71 9.78 16.96
N MET A 720 19.72 10.13 16.13
CA MET A 720 18.39 10.56 16.57
C MET A 720 17.41 9.41 16.43
N LEU A 721 16.65 9.15 17.49
CA LEU A 721 15.55 8.19 17.53
C LEU A 721 14.23 8.93 17.59
N ILE A 722 13.24 8.53 16.80
CA ILE A 722 11.90 9.13 16.79
C ILE A 722 10.86 8.01 16.92
N GLN A 723 9.99 8.10 17.93
CA GLN A 723 9.03 7.05 18.24
C GLN A 723 7.73 7.64 18.78
N GLY A 724 6.58 7.13 18.28
CA GLY A 724 5.28 7.33 18.92
C GLY A 724 5.17 6.44 20.16
N ASP A 725 4.53 6.91 21.23
CA ASP A 725 4.38 6.11 22.45
C ASP A 725 3.26 5.05 22.35
N GLN A 726 2.39 5.17 21.33
CA GLN A 726 1.37 4.18 20.99
C GLN A 726 1.80 3.27 19.84
N ASP A 727 3.07 3.31 19.45
CA ASP A 727 3.59 2.45 18.39
C ASP A 727 3.49 0.96 18.77
N PHE A 728 3.06 0.14 17.82
CA PHE A 728 3.02 -1.31 18.02
C PHE A 728 4.40 -1.95 18.15
N GLU A 729 5.44 -1.29 17.64
CA GLU A 729 6.82 -1.75 17.85
C GLU A 729 7.28 -1.56 19.30
N GLY A 730 6.56 -0.74 20.05
CA GLY A 730 6.80 -0.45 21.44
C GLY A 730 7.90 0.60 21.67
N ILE A 731 7.56 1.64 22.43
CA ILE A 731 8.50 2.73 22.79
C ILE A 731 9.77 2.19 23.47
N GLN A 732 9.69 1.05 24.15
CA GLN A 732 10.79 0.40 24.86
C GLN A 732 11.96 0.09 23.90
N GLN A 733 11.68 -0.23 22.66
CA GLN A 733 12.71 -0.54 21.66
C GLN A 733 13.63 0.66 21.38
N ALA A 734 13.05 1.88 21.31
CA ALA A 734 13.82 3.10 21.18
C ALA A 734 14.53 3.48 22.49
N GLU A 735 13.87 3.28 23.64
CA GLU A 735 14.43 3.58 24.96
C GLU A 735 15.62 2.69 25.29
N GLU A 736 15.57 1.40 24.99
CA GLU A 736 16.68 0.44 25.18
C GLU A 736 17.92 0.89 24.41
N PHE A 737 17.76 1.23 23.13
CA PHE A 737 18.88 1.67 22.30
C PHE A 737 19.44 3.03 22.74
N PHE A 738 18.57 3.97 23.08
CA PHE A 738 18.96 5.28 23.61
C PHE A 738 19.75 5.13 24.92
N ASN A 739 19.25 4.34 25.86
CA ASN A 739 19.93 4.07 27.12
C ASN A 739 21.31 3.43 26.91
N ALA A 740 21.41 2.48 25.97
CA ALA A 740 22.68 1.87 25.62
C ALA A 740 23.69 2.91 25.12
N LEU A 741 23.27 3.78 24.16
CA LEU A 741 24.12 4.86 23.64
C LEU A 741 24.52 5.86 24.72
N GLN A 742 23.58 6.27 25.58
CA GLN A 742 23.84 7.18 26.69
C GLN A 742 24.88 6.61 27.67
N ARG A 743 24.72 5.35 28.07
CA ARG A 743 25.69 4.68 28.99
C ARG A 743 27.08 4.52 28.39
N LEU A 744 27.15 4.43 27.07
CA LEU A 744 28.39 4.33 26.30
C LEU A 744 29.00 5.70 25.95
N GLY A 745 28.40 6.78 26.41
CA GLY A 745 28.87 8.15 26.14
C GLY A 745 28.74 8.58 24.67
N LYS A 746 27.85 7.95 23.90
CA LYS A 746 27.61 8.26 22.48
C LYS A 746 26.62 9.42 22.35
N ARG A 747 26.78 10.23 21.29
CA ARG A 747 25.85 11.32 20.98
C ARG A 747 24.52 10.76 20.47
N ALA A 748 23.47 10.92 21.25
CA ALA A 748 22.12 10.45 20.89
C ALA A 748 21.03 11.41 21.35
N GLU A 749 19.90 11.42 20.62
CA GLU A 749 18.67 12.13 20.98
C GLU A 749 17.49 11.18 20.81
N LEU A 750 16.56 11.17 21.77
CA LEU A 750 15.30 10.41 21.66
C LEU A 750 14.14 11.41 21.70
N VAL A 751 13.38 11.43 20.62
CA VAL A 751 12.14 12.20 20.46
C VAL A 751 10.96 11.26 20.61
N ARG A 752 10.11 11.49 21.62
CA ARG A 752 8.89 10.72 21.86
C ARG A 752 7.68 11.58 21.60
N TYR A 753 6.77 11.09 20.77
CA TYR A 753 5.50 11.76 20.49
C TYR A 753 4.37 11.04 21.24
N ALA A 754 3.80 11.73 22.25
CA ALA A 754 2.68 11.20 23.01
C ALA A 754 1.41 11.17 22.13
N GLY A 755 0.76 10.02 22.09
CA GLY A 755 -0.46 9.80 21.34
C GLY A 755 -0.26 9.42 19.86
N ASP A 756 0.94 9.54 19.30
CA ASP A 756 1.23 9.02 17.96
C ASP A 756 1.64 7.55 18.01
N ALA A 757 1.35 6.84 16.92
CA ALA A 757 1.62 5.42 16.78
C ALA A 757 2.83 5.14 15.87
N HIS A 758 2.72 4.13 15.00
CA HIS A 758 3.79 3.70 14.08
C HIS A 758 4.18 4.75 13.04
N ALA A 759 3.25 5.61 12.68
CA ALA A 759 3.52 6.84 11.94
C ALA A 759 3.22 8.05 12.81
N ILE A 760 3.97 9.12 12.63
CA ILE A 760 3.66 10.42 13.25
C ILE A 760 2.59 11.07 12.38
N GLU A 761 1.37 11.21 12.89
CA GLU A 761 0.21 11.64 12.11
C GLU A 761 -0.39 12.98 12.58
N SER A 762 -0.08 13.39 13.82
CA SER A 762 -0.51 14.70 14.31
C SER A 762 0.16 15.82 13.50
N PRO A 763 -0.61 16.75 12.90
CA PRO A 763 -0.01 17.85 12.14
C PRO A 763 0.99 18.69 12.91
N ALA A 764 0.77 18.89 14.22
CA ALA A 764 1.70 19.59 15.09
C ALA A 764 3.00 18.79 15.28
N ASN A 765 2.88 17.49 15.52
CA ASN A 765 4.02 16.61 15.69
C ASN A 765 4.80 16.39 14.38
N ILE A 766 4.13 16.35 13.22
CA ILE A 766 4.80 16.31 11.92
C ILE A 766 5.65 17.57 11.70
N ARG A 767 5.15 18.77 12.07
CA ARG A 767 5.95 20.00 11.98
C ARG A 767 7.16 19.96 12.91
N ASP A 768 6.97 19.62 14.18
CA ASP A 768 8.06 19.47 15.14
C ASP A 768 9.08 18.41 14.72
N MET A 769 8.62 17.27 14.20
CA MET A 769 9.51 16.22 13.69
C MET A 769 10.42 16.75 12.56
N TRP A 770 9.87 17.43 11.58
CA TRP A 770 10.66 17.98 10.47
C TRP A 770 11.57 19.12 10.89
N GLU A 771 11.17 19.96 11.84
CA GLU A 771 12.06 20.98 12.44
C GLU A 771 13.26 20.31 13.13
N ARG A 772 13.05 19.25 13.91
CA ARG A 772 14.12 18.49 14.58
C ARG A 772 15.02 17.78 13.59
N ILE A 773 14.44 17.09 12.60
CA ILE A 773 15.21 16.43 11.52
C ILE A 773 16.12 17.44 10.82
N SER A 774 15.58 18.60 10.44
CA SER A 774 16.33 19.64 9.75
C SER A 774 17.47 20.20 10.63
N ALA A 775 17.21 20.49 11.89
CA ALA A 775 18.21 20.96 12.85
C ALA A 775 19.30 19.92 13.12
N TRP A 776 18.90 18.64 13.25
CA TRP A 776 19.84 17.55 13.47
C TRP A 776 20.77 17.34 12.28
N LEU A 777 20.23 17.27 11.07
CA LEU A 777 21.03 17.10 9.84
C LEU A 777 21.95 18.30 9.61
N SER A 778 21.46 19.53 9.82
CA SER A 778 22.28 20.75 9.72
C SER A 778 23.49 20.70 10.64
N THR A 779 23.28 20.30 11.90
CA THR A 779 24.33 20.26 12.91
C THR A 779 25.32 19.11 12.69
N THR A 780 24.83 17.94 12.25
CA THR A 780 25.68 16.73 12.15
C THR A 780 26.38 16.60 10.80
N LEU A 781 25.87 17.24 9.76
CA LEU A 781 26.48 17.28 8.43
C LEU A 781 27.19 18.59 8.11
N ASP A 782 27.31 19.50 9.08
CA ASP A 782 27.95 20.83 8.92
C ASP A 782 27.36 21.61 7.72
N VAL A 783 26.04 21.65 7.62
CA VAL A 783 25.32 22.37 6.56
C VAL A 783 24.83 23.70 7.09
N GLN A 784 25.36 24.78 6.54
CA GLN A 784 24.83 26.13 6.83
C GLN A 784 23.60 26.37 5.96
N HIS A 785 22.43 26.41 6.57
CA HIS A 785 21.23 26.88 5.89
C HIS A 785 21.22 28.41 5.87
N ALA A 786 20.91 29.00 4.71
CA ALA A 786 20.59 30.42 4.66
C ALA A 786 19.35 30.65 5.56
N THR A 787 19.55 31.33 6.66
CA THR A 787 18.50 31.65 7.64
C THR A 787 17.37 32.40 6.94
N HIS A 788 16.18 31.82 6.91
CA HIS A 788 14.96 32.56 6.58
C HIS A 788 14.72 33.58 7.71
N PRO A 789 14.50 34.86 7.40
CA PRO A 789 14.32 35.89 8.44
C PRO A 789 12.89 35.88 8.99
N ASP A 790 12.43 34.80 9.58
CA ASP A 790 11.17 34.84 10.38
C ASP A 790 11.09 33.67 11.36
N SER A 791 11.93 33.70 12.39
CA SER A 791 11.75 32.85 13.57
C SER A 791 11.93 33.66 14.84
N SER A 792 11.06 34.66 15.03
CA SER A 792 10.89 35.30 16.34
C SER A 792 9.74 34.68 17.11
N ARG A 793 9.89 33.43 17.55
CA ARG A 793 9.12 32.90 18.66
C ARG A 793 10.04 32.20 19.62
N ALA A 794 10.20 32.85 20.76
CA ALA A 794 10.97 32.38 21.92
C ALA A 794 10.45 31.02 22.39
N ALA A 795 11.37 30.12 22.70
CA ALA A 795 11.07 28.84 23.34
C ALA A 795 10.39 29.07 24.70
N PRO A 796 9.33 28.37 25.06
CA PRO A 796 8.86 28.31 26.42
C PRO A 796 9.83 27.48 27.26
N LYS A 797 10.14 27.99 28.45
CA LYS A 797 11.02 27.39 29.48
C LYS A 797 10.42 26.07 30.02
#